data_331ef232cf4dc79b8143842f66405042
#
_entry.id   331ef232cf4dc79b8143842f66405042
#
_cell.length_a   1.000
_cell.length_b   1.000
_cell.length_c   1.000
_cell.angle_alpha   90.00
_cell.angle_beta   90.00
_cell.angle_gamma   90.00
#
_symmetry.space_group_name_H-M   'P 1'
#
loop_
_entity.id
_entity.type
_entity.pdbx_description
1 polymer ?
#
loop_
_entity_poly.entity_id
_entity_poly.type
_entity_poly.pdbx_seq_one_letter_code
_entity_poly.pdbx_strand_id
1 'polypeptide(L)'
;MRKMLQVVLVLAVGCWLILLAGGSTLAQSDRAADDDQPVIAPPIRVPWTTSRVIGTPEPPPPLRARKVFEHLKFSRPLYMIMEPGDGSRAMVVEQNGKVWAFKHDEQAREKDLFCEIEDHDTYSICFHPKFAQNRYVYVFANGPQSDRVKRFNRIVRYTVTRDAPHRCDPDSKVTVIEWRSNGHNGGEMAFGPDGCLYISSGDGTSDSDGDLAGQDLTTLTAAILRLDVDGAPAGSTYRVPEDNPFLNIPGARPEIWAYGFRNPWRMCFDPTTGDLWVGDIGQDLWEMVYVVQRGANYGWSVMEGSRPFYPLRKRGPTPFSPPTIEHPHSEARSITGGLVYTGSRFPDLKGAYLYGDYATGKVWGARYRDGKVTWHQELADTPYQILGFCQGPGGEIYLVDYAGGIYALEPRPDEKPPHPFPRKLSETGLFIDTASHRVHPALIPYEVVAPLWSDGAAKQRFIALPGESTVAFQPAGAWRFPEHTVLVKTFTLPTVDPATGAVRPQRIETRLLTLQQGEWQGYTYRWNDAQTDAELVPAAGADATFAVADASDPTGRRSQTWHLPSRPECMVCHSRAGGFVLGPHTNQMDRPIDYHGVTVNQLEHLAAWGVLTGYRRQAVQPQRRLVDPTDVTAPLEARARSYLHANCAQCHVEAGGGNSAFSINIATPPQRIGLIDAMPQHDRFGIENARLITPGSPETSVLYYRLTTLGRGRMPPLGSSVVDRQAADLIAQWIRDLAPVEAPPAHD
;
A
#
# COMPACT_ATOMS: atom_id res chain seq x y z
N MET A 1 -26.38 47.67 -20.44
CA MET A 1 -27.83 47.90 -20.64
C MET A 1 -28.52 46.57 -20.49
N ARG A 2 -29.18 46.41 -19.35
CA ARG A 2 -30.64 46.21 -19.20
C ARG A 2 -31.13 44.89 -19.83
N LYS A 3 -31.82 43.94 -19.22
CA LYS A 3 -32.53 43.83 -17.93
C LYS A 3 -33.07 42.37 -17.98
N MET A 4 -32.96 41.59 -16.92
CA MET A 4 -34.07 41.33 -15.96
C MET A 4 -35.28 40.65 -16.60
N LEU A 5 -35.88 39.67 -16.10
CA LEU A 5 -36.38 39.28 -14.80
C LEU A 5 -37.53 38.26 -14.98
N GLN A 6 -37.61 37.31 -14.10
CA GLN A 6 -38.78 36.85 -13.31
C GLN A 6 -39.66 35.75 -13.95
N VAL A 7 -39.91 34.66 -13.30
CA VAL A 7 -40.45 34.27 -11.99
C VAL A 7 -41.88 33.78 -12.08
N VAL A 8 -42.16 32.73 -11.31
CA VAL A 8 -43.46 32.31 -10.65
C VAL A 8 -44.32 31.25 -11.36
N LEU A 9 -44.33 30.01 -10.85
CA LEU A 9 -45.12 29.40 -9.77
C LEU A 9 -46.65 29.35 -10.03
N VAL A 10 -47.24 28.22 -9.80
CA VAL A 10 -48.49 27.93 -9.10
C VAL A 10 -49.31 26.76 -9.70
N LEU A 11 -49.29 25.65 -9.03
CA LEU A 11 -50.36 24.87 -8.41
C LEU A 11 -51.74 24.73 -9.07
N ALA A 12 -52.19 23.54 -9.16
CA ALA A 12 -53.31 22.89 -8.46
C ALA A 12 -54.35 22.18 -9.35
N VAL A 13 -54.49 20.91 -9.04
CA VAL A 13 -55.75 20.17 -8.72
C VAL A 13 -56.93 20.25 -9.70
N GLY A 14 -57.40 19.06 -10.09
CA GLY A 14 -58.82 18.89 -10.54
C GLY A 14 -59.08 17.53 -11.16
N CYS A 15 -59.68 16.65 -10.39
CA CYS A 15 -60.39 15.42 -10.81
C CYS A 15 -61.49 15.65 -11.84
N TRP A 16 -61.80 14.66 -12.68
CA TRP A 16 -63.06 13.89 -12.75
C TRP A 16 -63.27 13.21 -14.12
N LEU A 17 -63.46 11.94 -14.04
CA LEU A 17 -64.24 10.96 -14.81
C LEU A 17 -65.08 11.43 -16.00
N ILE A 18 -65.10 10.60 -17.10
CA ILE A 18 -66.23 9.83 -17.61
C ILE A 18 -65.90 9.11 -18.94
N LEU A 19 -65.95 7.80 -18.92
CA LEU A 19 -66.55 6.75 -19.75
C LEU A 19 -66.82 6.95 -21.28
N LEU A 20 -66.39 5.97 -22.04
CA LEU A 20 -67.03 5.00 -22.94
C LEU A 20 -66.50 4.91 -24.38
N ALA A 21 -66.19 3.68 -24.68
CA ALA A 21 -66.44 2.90 -25.89
C ALA A 21 -65.52 2.99 -27.11
N GLY A 22 -64.88 1.89 -27.35
CA GLY A 22 -64.89 1.20 -28.66
C GLY A 22 -63.65 1.29 -29.52
N GLY A 23 -62.99 0.17 -29.70
CA GLY A 23 -62.05 0.00 -30.80
C GLY A 23 -60.85 -0.92 -30.52
N SER A 24 -61.05 -2.19 -30.77
CA SER A 24 -60.01 -3.23 -30.74
C SER A 24 -58.95 -2.99 -31.79
N THR A 25 -57.69 -2.84 -31.36
CA THR A 25 -56.52 -3.18 -32.20
C THR A 25 -55.50 -3.85 -31.29
N LEU A 26 -55.15 -5.07 -31.67
CA LEU A 26 -54.11 -5.90 -31.05
C LEU A 26 -52.77 -5.20 -31.16
N ALA A 27 -52.27 -4.71 -30.01
CA ALA A 27 -50.83 -4.41 -29.87
C ALA A 27 -50.23 -5.58 -29.10
N GLN A 28 -49.31 -6.31 -29.71
CA GLN A 28 -48.43 -7.27 -29.08
C GLN A 28 -47.63 -6.56 -28.00
N SER A 29 -47.92 -6.92 -26.73
CA SER A 29 -47.04 -6.59 -25.63
C SER A 29 -45.88 -7.56 -25.66
N ASP A 30 -44.68 -7.05 -25.98
CA ASP A 30 -43.42 -7.70 -25.59
C ASP A 30 -43.41 -7.85 -24.06
N ARG A 31 -43.87 -8.99 -23.60
CA ARG A 31 -43.55 -9.45 -22.26
C ARG A 31 -42.04 -9.81 -22.27
N ALA A 32 -41.26 -9.01 -21.58
CA ALA A 32 -39.97 -9.43 -21.11
C ALA A 32 -40.14 -10.80 -20.42
N ALA A 33 -39.37 -11.77 -20.87
CA ALA A 33 -39.30 -13.07 -20.24
C ALA A 33 -38.87 -12.86 -18.78
N ASP A 34 -39.83 -13.04 -17.87
CA ASP A 34 -39.55 -13.26 -16.45
C ASP A 34 -38.77 -14.57 -16.40
N ASP A 35 -37.48 -14.48 -16.07
CA ASP A 35 -36.60 -15.61 -15.82
C ASP A 35 -37.08 -16.27 -14.52
N ASP A 36 -38.07 -17.16 -14.64
CA ASP A 36 -38.59 -18.01 -13.57
C ASP A 36 -37.54 -19.11 -13.27
N GLN A 37 -36.38 -18.72 -12.78
CA GLN A 37 -35.41 -19.63 -12.21
C GLN A 37 -36.00 -20.16 -10.90
N PRO A 38 -36.00 -21.49 -10.67
CA PRO A 38 -36.54 -22.04 -9.44
C PRO A 38 -35.79 -21.47 -8.25
N VAL A 39 -36.45 -20.67 -7.42
CA VAL A 39 -35.88 -20.20 -6.15
C VAL A 39 -35.85 -21.41 -5.22
N ILE A 40 -34.73 -22.10 -5.22
CA ILE A 40 -34.45 -23.14 -4.23
C ILE A 40 -34.23 -22.43 -2.91
N ALA A 41 -35.05 -22.77 -1.92
CA ALA A 41 -34.81 -22.31 -0.56
C ALA A 41 -33.38 -22.67 -0.15
N PRO A 42 -32.53 -21.71 0.20
CA PRO A 42 -31.15 -22.02 0.58
C PRO A 42 -31.16 -22.97 1.78
N PRO A 43 -30.20 -23.90 1.84
CA PRO A 43 -30.09 -24.79 2.99
C PRO A 43 -29.93 -23.94 4.27
N ILE A 44 -30.45 -24.46 5.38
CA ILE A 44 -30.33 -23.81 6.68
C ILE A 44 -28.86 -23.60 6.98
N ARG A 45 -28.45 -22.37 7.22
CA ARG A 45 -27.07 -22.02 7.56
C ARG A 45 -26.70 -22.66 8.90
N VAL A 46 -25.59 -23.40 8.92
CA VAL A 46 -25.03 -23.96 10.16
C VAL A 46 -24.10 -22.92 10.78
N PRO A 47 -24.31 -22.51 12.05
CA PRO A 47 -23.38 -21.60 12.73
C PRO A 47 -21.99 -22.24 12.94
N TRP A 48 -20.92 -21.48 12.69
CA TRP A 48 -19.56 -21.96 12.98
C TRP A 48 -19.15 -21.55 14.40
N THR A 49 -19.16 -22.50 15.31
CA THR A 49 -18.84 -22.31 16.73
C THR A 49 -17.62 -23.08 17.18
N THR A 50 -16.98 -23.80 16.27
CA THR A 50 -15.83 -24.70 16.56
C THR A 50 -14.48 -24.07 16.26
N SER A 51 -14.44 -22.75 15.93
CA SER A 51 -13.18 -22.08 15.62
C SER A 51 -12.18 -22.20 16.76
N ARG A 52 -10.95 -22.59 16.41
CA ARG A 52 -9.79 -22.49 17.27
C ARG A 52 -8.69 -21.61 16.67
N VAL A 53 -8.97 -20.99 15.53
CA VAL A 53 -8.04 -20.05 14.85
C VAL A 53 -8.22 -18.66 15.50
N ILE A 54 -7.81 -18.56 16.76
CA ILE A 54 -7.89 -17.35 17.58
C ILE A 54 -6.51 -17.09 18.18
N GLY A 55 -6.07 -15.84 18.18
CA GLY A 55 -4.72 -15.44 18.59
C GLY A 55 -3.70 -15.67 17.48
N THR A 56 -2.46 -15.79 17.85
CA THR A 56 -1.31 -15.97 16.96
C THR A 56 -0.37 -17.03 17.54
N PRO A 57 0.33 -17.81 16.67
CA PRO A 57 1.34 -18.76 17.12
C PRO A 57 2.63 -18.10 17.61
N GLU A 58 2.87 -16.86 17.19
CA GLU A 58 3.98 -16.00 17.63
C GLU A 58 3.47 -14.99 18.68
N PRO A 59 4.33 -14.50 19.58
CA PRO A 59 3.95 -13.40 20.48
C PRO A 59 3.50 -12.19 19.64
N PRO A 60 2.32 -11.62 19.89
CA PRO A 60 1.89 -10.41 19.17
C PRO A 60 2.80 -9.23 19.51
N PRO A 61 2.90 -8.22 18.64
CA PRO A 61 3.59 -6.99 18.95
C PRO A 61 3.06 -6.36 20.27
N PRO A 62 3.94 -5.76 21.11
CA PRO A 62 3.56 -5.32 22.45
C PRO A 62 2.61 -4.13 22.49
N LEU A 63 2.50 -3.40 21.38
CA LEU A 63 1.65 -2.22 21.26
C LEU A 63 0.53 -2.44 20.24
N ARG A 64 -0.51 -1.64 20.39
CA ARG A 64 -1.58 -1.47 19.39
C ARG A 64 -1.85 0.02 19.18
N ALA A 65 -2.50 0.36 18.08
CA ALA A 65 -2.89 1.72 17.77
C ALA A 65 -4.38 1.93 18.08
N ARG A 66 -4.68 2.94 18.91
CA ARG A 66 -6.05 3.37 19.23
C ARG A 66 -6.32 4.73 18.59
N LYS A 67 -7.46 4.87 17.90
CA LYS A 67 -7.86 6.15 17.31
C LYS A 67 -8.07 7.21 18.39
N VAL A 68 -7.58 8.42 18.13
CA VAL A 68 -7.72 9.59 18.99
C VAL A 68 -8.21 10.79 18.18
N PHE A 69 -8.68 11.84 18.85
CA PHE A 69 -9.24 13.04 18.21
C PHE A 69 -10.33 12.73 17.20
N GLU A 70 -11.22 11.78 17.53
CA GLU A 70 -12.23 11.21 16.62
C GLU A 70 -13.20 12.22 16.02
N HIS A 71 -13.40 13.36 16.69
CA HIS A 71 -14.28 14.43 16.24
C HIS A 71 -13.63 15.36 15.21
N LEU A 72 -12.31 15.33 15.08
CA LEU A 72 -11.57 16.09 14.10
C LEU A 72 -11.43 15.30 12.79
N LYS A 73 -11.59 15.99 11.67
CA LYS A 73 -11.42 15.40 10.35
C LYS A 73 -10.27 16.08 9.63
N PHE A 74 -9.32 15.28 9.15
CA PHE A 74 -8.19 15.73 8.36
C PHE A 74 -8.25 15.11 6.96
N SER A 75 -7.73 15.86 5.98
CA SER A 75 -7.66 15.41 4.59
C SER A 75 -6.21 15.13 4.21
N ARG A 76 -5.87 13.87 4.02
CA ARG A 76 -4.51 13.42 3.68
C ARG A 76 -3.46 14.05 4.61
N PRO A 77 -3.54 13.85 5.93
CA PRO A 77 -2.56 14.40 6.86
C PRO A 77 -1.21 13.70 6.67
N LEU A 78 -0.14 14.48 6.68
CA LEU A 78 1.23 14.00 6.48
C LEU A 78 2.06 14.06 7.75
N TYR A 79 1.80 15.03 8.63
CA TYR A 79 2.65 15.33 9.77
C TYR A 79 1.85 15.86 10.95
N MET A 80 2.31 15.60 12.15
CA MET A 80 1.80 16.17 13.39
C MET A 80 2.95 16.66 14.25
N ILE A 81 2.77 17.83 14.89
CA ILE A 81 3.75 18.41 15.81
C ILE A 81 3.04 19.15 16.93
N MET A 82 3.66 19.20 18.11
CA MET A 82 3.20 20.03 19.23
C MET A 82 3.70 21.45 19.09
N GLU A 83 2.86 22.46 19.40
CA GLU A 83 3.32 23.84 19.53
C GLU A 83 4.28 23.95 20.70
N PRO A 84 5.45 24.63 20.54
CA PRO A 84 6.36 24.84 21.65
C PRO A 84 5.71 25.66 22.78
N GLY A 85 5.82 25.18 24.00
CA GLY A 85 5.23 25.80 25.18
C GLY A 85 4.72 24.76 26.19
N ASP A 86 3.47 24.86 26.60
CA ASP A 86 2.85 24.02 27.61
C ASP A 86 2.29 22.68 27.05
N GLY A 87 2.41 22.47 25.74
CA GLY A 87 1.88 21.27 25.07
C GLY A 87 0.35 21.26 24.94
N SER A 88 -0.33 22.38 25.17
CA SER A 88 -1.79 22.45 25.11
C SER A 88 -2.34 22.44 23.68
N ARG A 89 -1.48 22.60 22.68
CA ARG A 89 -1.89 22.74 21.28
C ARG A 89 -1.06 21.90 20.35
N ALA A 90 -1.72 21.22 19.42
CA ALA A 90 -1.11 20.39 18.37
C ALA A 90 -1.45 20.95 16.98
N MET A 91 -0.55 20.68 16.01
CA MET A 91 -0.76 20.99 14.60
C MET A 91 -0.73 19.73 13.77
N VAL A 92 -1.60 19.69 12.74
CA VAL A 92 -1.60 18.67 11.70
C VAL A 92 -1.43 19.34 10.34
N VAL A 93 -0.45 18.85 9.58
CA VAL A 93 -0.16 19.28 8.21
C VAL A 93 -0.93 18.39 7.26
N GLU A 94 -1.77 18.98 6.42
CA GLU A 94 -2.44 18.31 5.31
C GLU A 94 -1.66 18.53 4.00
N GLN A 95 -1.65 17.53 3.13
CA GLN A 95 -0.94 17.60 1.84
C GLN A 95 -1.35 18.81 1.00
N ASN A 96 -2.60 19.23 1.07
CA ASN A 96 -3.22 20.30 0.26
C ASN A 96 -2.79 21.72 0.61
N GLY A 97 -1.68 21.92 1.28
CA GLY A 97 -1.15 23.25 1.65
C GLY A 97 -1.63 23.78 3.00
N LYS A 98 -2.49 23.06 3.71
CA LYS A 98 -3.10 23.54 4.97
C LYS A 98 -2.44 22.95 6.20
N VAL A 99 -2.24 23.79 7.20
CA VAL A 99 -1.83 23.38 8.55
C VAL A 99 -2.93 23.77 9.51
N TRP A 100 -3.45 22.79 10.20
CA TRP A 100 -4.50 22.96 11.19
C TRP A 100 -3.93 22.92 12.61
N ALA A 101 -4.36 23.79 13.48
CA ALA A 101 -4.06 23.76 14.90
C ALA A 101 -5.33 23.45 15.70
N PHE A 102 -5.19 22.69 16.78
CA PHE A 102 -6.29 22.33 17.65
C PHE A 102 -5.79 22.11 19.08
N LYS A 103 -6.72 22.19 20.04
CA LYS A 103 -6.40 21.89 21.44
C LYS A 103 -5.99 20.42 21.57
N HIS A 104 -4.88 20.16 22.25
CA HIS A 104 -4.42 18.81 22.55
C HIS A 104 -5.30 18.18 23.65
N ASP A 105 -6.52 17.80 23.24
CA ASP A 105 -7.55 17.17 24.05
C ASP A 105 -8.30 16.19 23.16
N GLU A 106 -8.37 14.92 23.55
CA GLU A 106 -9.04 13.88 22.73
C GLU A 106 -10.51 14.20 22.41
N GLN A 107 -11.15 15.05 23.22
CA GLN A 107 -12.53 15.51 23.01
C GLN A 107 -12.64 16.78 22.13
N ALA A 108 -11.51 17.28 21.62
CA ALA A 108 -11.51 18.47 20.75
C ALA A 108 -12.43 18.28 19.53
N ARG A 109 -13.25 19.30 19.26
CA ARG A 109 -14.22 19.31 18.15
C ARG A 109 -13.93 20.37 17.10
N GLU A 110 -13.03 21.29 17.42
CA GLU A 110 -12.72 22.45 16.60
C GLU A 110 -11.22 22.47 16.28
N LYS A 111 -10.90 22.97 15.10
CA LYS A 111 -9.54 23.23 14.64
C LYS A 111 -9.48 24.57 13.94
N ASP A 112 -8.39 25.31 14.13
CA ASP A 112 -8.12 26.59 13.52
C ASP A 112 -7.16 26.44 12.34
N LEU A 113 -7.33 27.23 11.29
CA LEU A 113 -6.33 27.32 10.23
C LEU A 113 -5.10 28.07 10.77
N PHE A 114 -3.98 27.36 10.91
CA PHE A 114 -2.72 27.91 11.41
C PHE A 114 -1.88 28.52 10.29
N CYS A 115 -1.79 27.84 9.15
CA CYS A 115 -1.03 28.25 7.98
C CYS A 115 -1.67 27.70 6.70
N GLU A 116 -1.56 28.42 5.60
CA GLU A 116 -1.94 27.95 4.27
C GLU A 116 -0.92 28.41 3.23
N ILE A 117 -0.49 27.49 2.37
CA ILE A 117 0.32 27.78 1.19
C ILE A 117 -0.48 27.32 -0.02
N GLU A 118 -1.17 28.25 -0.63
CA GLU A 118 -2.02 27.99 -1.80
C GLU A 118 -1.23 27.38 -2.96
N ASP A 119 -1.86 26.48 -3.71
CA ASP A 119 -1.31 25.78 -4.88
C ASP A 119 -0.01 25.01 -4.60
N HIS A 120 0.19 24.55 -3.35
CA HIS A 120 1.35 23.74 -2.95
C HIS A 120 0.94 22.52 -2.13
N ASP A 121 1.67 21.43 -2.29
CA ASP A 121 1.72 20.35 -1.29
C ASP A 121 2.61 20.79 -0.12
N THR A 122 2.16 20.54 1.12
CA THR A 122 2.92 20.84 2.34
C THR A 122 3.27 19.53 3.03
N TYR A 123 4.54 19.36 3.41
CA TYR A 123 5.08 18.07 3.91
C TYR A 123 5.32 18.07 5.42
N SER A 124 5.87 19.14 5.96
CA SER A 124 6.16 19.32 7.38
C SER A 124 6.22 20.77 7.78
N ILE A 125 6.21 21.01 9.08
CA ILE A 125 6.55 22.29 9.70
C ILE A 125 7.56 22.06 10.82
N CYS A 126 8.41 23.05 11.08
CA CYS A 126 9.40 23.03 12.14
C CYS A 126 9.46 24.37 12.86
N PHE A 127 9.32 24.36 14.18
CA PHE A 127 9.47 25.58 14.99
C PHE A 127 10.95 25.87 15.25
N HIS A 128 11.29 27.14 15.19
CA HIS A 128 12.63 27.59 15.54
C HIS A 128 12.94 27.29 17.02
N PRO A 129 14.16 26.85 17.42
CA PRO A 129 14.51 26.61 18.82
C PRO A 129 14.28 27.80 19.77
N LYS A 130 14.41 29.02 19.24
CA LYS A 130 14.11 30.28 19.94
C LYS A 130 12.69 30.81 19.67
N PHE A 131 11.72 29.93 19.43
CA PHE A 131 10.35 30.29 19.08
C PHE A 131 9.68 31.24 20.07
N ALA A 132 9.94 31.06 21.37
CA ALA A 132 9.40 31.95 22.40
C ALA A 132 9.80 33.43 22.18
N GLN A 133 10.99 33.68 21.58
CA GLN A 133 11.51 35.01 21.30
C GLN A 133 11.13 35.51 19.90
N ASN A 134 11.43 34.72 18.86
CA ASN A 134 11.34 35.15 17.46
C ASN A 134 10.02 34.76 16.77
N ARG A 135 9.27 33.80 17.32
CA ARG A 135 8.01 33.32 16.79
C ARG A 135 8.13 32.71 15.37
N TYR A 136 9.31 32.25 14.98
CA TYR A 136 9.53 31.69 13.64
C TYR A 136 9.09 30.23 13.54
N VAL A 137 8.39 29.95 12.44
CA VAL A 137 8.06 28.60 11.99
C VAL A 137 8.49 28.45 10.53
N TYR A 138 9.02 27.30 10.20
CA TYR A 138 9.44 26.92 8.85
C TYR A 138 8.46 25.91 8.30
N VAL A 139 8.13 26.03 7.02
CA VAL A 139 7.18 25.16 6.31
C VAL A 139 7.87 24.62 5.08
N PHE A 140 7.87 23.30 4.92
CA PHE A 140 8.33 22.63 3.71
C PHE A 140 7.16 22.47 2.74
N ALA A 141 7.27 23.05 1.56
CA ALA A 141 6.25 23.01 0.53
C ALA A 141 6.83 22.67 -0.85
N ASN A 142 6.04 22.04 -1.70
CA ASN A 142 6.36 21.77 -3.11
C ASN A 142 5.23 22.27 -4.00
N GLY A 143 5.55 23.03 -5.01
CA GLY A 143 4.58 23.59 -5.96
C GLY A 143 5.21 24.52 -6.98
N PRO A 144 4.39 25.11 -7.86
CA PRO A 144 2.92 25.09 -7.88
C PRO A 144 2.35 23.74 -8.32
N GLN A 145 1.18 23.34 -7.81
CA GLN A 145 0.49 22.11 -8.21
C GLN A 145 -0.23 22.27 -9.55
N SER A 146 -0.57 23.50 -9.91
CA SER A 146 -1.17 23.87 -11.20
C SER A 146 -0.21 23.68 -12.38
N ASP A 147 1.11 23.68 -12.16
CA ASP A 147 2.13 23.42 -13.19
C ASP A 147 3.09 22.30 -12.76
N ARG A 148 2.80 21.08 -13.20
CA ARG A 148 3.60 19.90 -12.84
C ARG A 148 5.00 19.87 -13.43
N VAL A 149 5.34 20.76 -14.37
CA VAL A 149 6.66 20.84 -15.02
C VAL A 149 7.60 21.77 -14.25
N LYS A 150 7.04 22.78 -13.56
CA LYS A 150 7.79 23.84 -12.87
C LYS A 150 7.65 23.78 -11.35
N ARG A 151 7.70 22.57 -10.79
CA ARG A 151 7.59 22.42 -9.33
C ARG A 151 8.93 22.60 -8.65
N PHE A 152 8.89 23.27 -7.51
CA PHE A 152 10.04 23.52 -6.64
C PHE A 152 9.73 23.10 -5.21
N ASN A 153 10.66 22.43 -4.58
CA ASN A 153 10.72 22.36 -3.13
C ASN A 153 11.10 23.74 -2.58
N ARG A 154 10.44 24.17 -1.51
CA ARG A 154 10.68 25.46 -0.84
C ARG A 154 10.64 25.31 0.66
N ILE A 155 11.57 25.95 1.32
CA ILE A 155 11.49 26.20 2.75
C ILE A 155 11.04 27.64 2.93
N VAL A 156 9.88 27.81 3.55
CA VAL A 156 9.27 29.12 3.78
C VAL A 156 9.21 29.38 5.27
N ARG A 157 9.74 30.52 5.73
CA ARG A 157 9.64 30.98 7.10
C ARG A 157 8.48 31.94 7.24
N TYR A 158 7.70 31.78 8.32
CA TYR A 158 6.68 32.72 8.78
C TYR A 158 6.95 33.18 10.20
N THR A 159 6.43 34.34 10.56
CA THR A 159 6.29 34.78 11.94
C THR A 159 4.89 34.42 12.42
N VAL A 160 4.80 33.77 13.57
CA VAL A 160 3.51 33.38 14.19
C VAL A 160 3.00 34.53 15.06
N THR A 161 1.72 34.88 14.91
CA THR A 161 1.05 35.95 15.70
C THR A 161 1.15 35.64 17.20
N ARG A 162 1.13 36.73 18.02
CA ARG A 162 1.14 36.58 19.49
C ARG A 162 -0.25 36.42 20.08
N ASP A 163 -1.26 36.93 19.37
CA ASP A 163 -2.65 36.86 19.81
C ASP A 163 -3.27 35.49 19.42
N ALA A 164 -4.06 34.92 20.33
CA ALA A 164 -4.78 33.68 20.06
C ALA A 164 -6.01 33.94 19.15
N PRO A 165 -6.34 32.98 18.26
CA PRO A 165 -5.58 31.78 17.97
C PRO A 165 -4.28 32.09 17.20
N HIS A 166 -3.14 31.54 17.66
CA HIS A 166 -1.86 31.70 16.99
C HIS A 166 -1.95 31.21 15.54
N ARG A 167 -1.45 32.01 14.57
CA ARG A 167 -1.42 31.67 13.14
C ARG A 167 -0.20 32.28 12.47
N CYS A 168 0.21 31.73 11.34
CA CYS A 168 1.21 32.35 10.50
C CYS A 168 0.71 33.69 9.98
N ASP A 169 1.54 34.73 10.11
CA ASP A 169 1.29 36.05 9.46
C ASP A 169 1.67 35.93 7.98
N PRO A 170 0.72 36.03 7.04
CA PRO A 170 1.00 35.92 5.61
C PRO A 170 1.99 36.94 5.09
N ASP A 171 1.98 38.16 5.66
CA ASP A 171 2.84 39.25 5.24
C ASP A 171 4.30 39.06 5.70
N SER A 172 4.53 38.15 6.64
CA SER A 172 5.86 37.80 7.15
C SER A 172 6.58 36.74 6.34
N LYS A 173 5.99 36.28 5.22
CA LYS A 173 6.49 35.19 4.38
C LYS A 173 7.88 35.47 3.82
N VAL A 174 8.84 34.59 4.07
CA VAL A 174 10.20 34.62 3.54
C VAL A 174 10.56 33.26 2.97
N THR A 175 10.87 33.18 1.69
CA THR A 175 11.48 31.96 1.11
C THR A 175 12.95 31.89 1.56
N VAL A 176 13.30 30.84 2.31
CA VAL A 176 14.65 30.62 2.82
C VAL A 176 15.54 30.03 1.73
N ILE A 177 15.10 28.94 1.12
CA ILE A 177 15.80 28.25 0.02
C ILE A 177 14.77 27.55 -0.85
N GLU A 178 15.08 27.39 -2.14
CA GLU A 178 14.26 26.62 -3.07
C GLU A 178 15.11 25.88 -4.11
N TRP A 179 14.59 24.75 -4.61
CA TRP A 179 15.22 23.95 -5.67
C TRP A 179 14.18 23.14 -6.43
N ARG A 180 14.46 22.83 -7.69
CA ARG A 180 13.56 22.07 -8.56
C ARG A 180 13.35 20.65 -8.03
N SER A 181 12.10 20.18 -7.98
CA SER A 181 11.74 18.82 -7.65
C SER A 181 10.35 18.47 -8.17
N ASN A 182 10.24 17.42 -8.97
CA ASN A 182 8.99 16.98 -9.61
C ASN A 182 8.51 15.60 -9.13
N GLY A 183 9.17 15.00 -8.14
CA GLY A 183 8.88 13.64 -7.70
C GLY A 183 9.20 13.42 -6.23
N HIS A 184 10.22 12.63 -5.92
CA HIS A 184 10.68 12.39 -4.56
C HIS A 184 11.19 13.69 -3.94
N ASN A 185 10.43 14.24 -3.00
CA ASN A 185 10.70 15.56 -2.46
C ASN A 185 11.51 15.52 -1.16
N GLY A 186 11.58 14.36 -0.48
CA GLY A 186 11.92 14.33 0.92
C GLY A 186 10.78 14.93 1.73
N GLY A 187 11.03 15.94 2.55
CA GLY A 187 9.95 16.73 3.13
C GLY A 187 10.03 16.93 4.64
N GLU A 188 11.12 16.58 5.29
CA GLU A 188 11.32 16.80 6.71
C GLU A 188 12.34 17.91 6.98
N MET A 189 12.15 18.59 8.10
CA MET A 189 13.05 19.59 8.66
C MET A 189 13.25 19.36 10.14
N ALA A 190 14.50 19.51 10.60
CA ALA A 190 14.82 19.45 12.03
C ALA A 190 15.96 20.38 12.35
N PHE A 191 15.90 21.05 13.52
CA PHE A 191 17.04 21.74 14.07
C PHE A 191 17.98 20.76 14.77
N GLY A 192 19.25 20.79 14.38
CA GLY A 192 20.29 20.01 15.02
C GLY A 192 20.71 20.57 16.36
N PRO A 193 21.48 19.81 17.17
CA PRO A 193 22.04 20.27 18.44
C PRO A 193 23.01 21.46 18.28
N ASP A 194 23.52 21.68 17.07
CA ASP A 194 24.36 22.80 16.65
C ASP A 194 23.57 24.08 16.31
N GLY A 195 22.24 24.03 16.39
CA GLY A 195 21.33 25.14 16.06
C GLY A 195 21.10 25.37 14.58
N CYS A 196 21.70 24.56 13.68
CA CYS A 196 21.47 24.63 12.25
C CYS A 196 20.19 23.92 11.85
N LEU A 197 19.54 24.39 10.78
CA LEU A 197 18.40 23.75 10.15
C LEU A 197 18.87 22.68 9.17
N TYR A 198 18.46 21.42 9.42
CA TYR A 198 18.66 20.30 8.51
C TYR A 198 17.39 20.06 7.71
N ILE A 199 17.54 19.72 6.42
CA ILE A 199 16.43 19.56 5.49
C ILE A 199 16.66 18.29 4.67
N SER A 200 15.69 17.40 4.62
CA SER A 200 15.74 16.23 3.76
C SER A 200 15.27 16.56 2.34
N SER A 201 16.01 16.12 1.33
CA SER A 201 15.69 16.31 -0.08
C SER A 201 15.84 14.99 -0.84
N GLY A 202 14.76 14.53 -1.48
CA GLY A 202 14.79 13.37 -2.35
C GLY A 202 15.46 13.65 -3.70
N ASP A 203 15.54 12.63 -4.56
CA ASP A 203 16.20 12.73 -5.87
C ASP A 203 15.44 13.61 -6.89
N GLY A 204 14.24 14.09 -6.51
CA GLY A 204 13.44 15.00 -7.32
C GLY A 204 12.70 14.35 -8.47
N THR A 205 12.82 13.04 -8.65
CA THR A 205 12.15 12.28 -9.71
C THR A 205 11.06 11.35 -9.16
N SER A 206 10.22 10.82 -10.03
CA SER A 206 9.16 9.89 -9.62
C SER A 206 9.64 8.44 -9.58
N ASP A 207 10.83 8.15 -10.14
CA ASP A 207 11.30 6.78 -10.32
C ASP A 207 12.78 6.73 -10.74
N SER A 208 13.50 5.74 -10.21
CA SER A 208 14.82 5.27 -10.65
C SER A 208 15.88 6.35 -10.87
N ASP A 209 15.76 7.50 -10.20
CA ASP A 209 16.69 8.63 -10.32
C ASP A 209 16.90 9.05 -11.79
N GLY A 210 15.79 9.42 -12.44
CA GLY A 210 15.78 9.76 -13.87
C GLY A 210 16.66 10.95 -14.23
N ASP A 211 16.87 11.88 -13.29
CA ASP A 211 17.74 13.06 -13.45
C ASP A 211 19.20 12.80 -13.03
N LEU A 212 19.55 11.56 -12.60
CA LEU A 212 20.86 11.15 -12.10
C LEU A 212 21.37 11.98 -10.91
N ALA A 213 20.45 12.44 -10.07
CA ALA A 213 20.74 13.32 -8.95
C ALA A 213 21.43 12.64 -7.77
N GLY A 214 21.23 11.31 -7.61
CA GLY A 214 21.70 10.56 -6.44
C GLY A 214 23.17 10.68 -6.13
N GLN A 215 24.02 10.86 -7.15
CA GLN A 215 25.46 10.98 -7.01
C GLN A 215 26.01 12.33 -7.50
N ASP A 216 25.11 13.32 -7.71
CA ASP A 216 25.47 14.65 -8.22
C ASP A 216 25.44 15.71 -7.12
N LEU A 217 26.63 16.11 -6.66
CA LEU A 217 26.79 17.16 -5.65
C LEU A 217 26.50 18.59 -6.18
N THR A 218 26.26 18.77 -7.49
CA THR A 218 25.99 20.10 -8.06
C THR A 218 24.53 20.54 -7.87
N THR A 219 23.66 19.65 -7.37
CA THR A 219 22.23 19.87 -7.10
C THR A 219 21.95 19.77 -5.60
N LEU A 220 20.77 20.26 -5.15
CA LEU A 220 20.30 20.13 -3.77
C LEU A 220 19.40 18.89 -3.56
N THR A 221 19.25 18.07 -4.60
CA THR A 221 18.45 16.84 -4.58
C THR A 221 19.25 15.65 -4.07
N ALA A 222 18.55 14.59 -3.65
CA ALA A 222 19.14 13.35 -3.12
C ALA A 222 20.07 13.56 -1.91
N ALA A 223 19.77 14.52 -1.03
CA ALA A 223 20.68 14.99 0.01
C ALA A 223 19.99 15.35 1.33
N ILE A 224 20.75 15.39 2.39
CA ILE A 224 20.43 16.16 3.60
C ILE A 224 21.21 17.48 3.50
N LEU A 225 20.51 18.61 3.61
CA LEU A 225 21.06 19.94 3.58
C LEU A 225 21.22 20.47 5.00
N ARG A 226 22.20 21.36 5.23
CA ARG A 226 22.43 22.02 6.56
C ARG A 226 22.69 23.49 6.38
N LEU A 227 21.85 24.32 7.05
CA LEU A 227 21.83 25.79 6.93
C LEU A 227 21.85 26.45 8.31
N ASP A 228 22.62 27.52 8.46
CA ASP A 228 22.55 28.43 9.61
C ASP A 228 21.59 29.58 9.30
N VAL A 229 20.38 29.51 9.84
CA VAL A 229 19.31 30.50 9.62
C VAL A 229 19.38 31.68 10.60
N ASP A 230 20.17 31.60 11.66
CA ASP A 230 20.41 32.67 12.62
C ASP A 230 21.59 33.56 12.20
N GLY A 231 22.58 33.00 11.55
CA GLY A 231 23.80 33.69 11.12
C GLY A 231 23.73 34.29 9.71
N ALA A 232 22.53 34.51 9.17
CA ALA A 232 22.36 35.03 7.81
C ALA A 232 22.99 36.41 7.64
N PRO A 233 23.87 36.64 6.62
CA PRO A 233 24.37 37.96 6.28
C PRO A 233 23.26 38.91 5.82
N ALA A 234 23.49 40.21 5.87
CA ALA A 234 22.54 41.17 5.35
C ALA A 234 22.21 40.90 3.87
N GLY A 235 20.90 40.78 3.57
CA GLY A 235 20.42 40.45 2.23
C GLY A 235 20.36 38.98 1.89
N SER A 236 20.76 38.07 2.83
CA SER A 236 20.60 36.62 2.70
C SER A 236 19.56 36.11 3.70
N THR A 237 19.06 34.90 3.45
CA THR A 237 18.08 34.22 4.31
C THR A 237 18.72 33.14 5.18
N TYR A 238 19.97 32.73 4.87
CA TYR A 238 20.79 31.79 5.64
C TYR A 238 22.27 32.02 5.36
N ARG A 239 23.09 31.40 6.18
CA ARG A 239 24.53 31.22 5.97
C ARG A 239 24.84 29.73 5.81
N VAL A 240 25.75 29.37 4.95
CA VAL A 240 26.31 28.02 4.90
C VAL A 240 27.32 27.87 6.05
N PRO A 241 27.19 26.88 6.95
CA PRO A 241 28.16 26.64 7.99
C PRO A 241 29.57 26.31 7.45
N GLU A 242 30.60 26.88 8.08
CA GLU A 242 31.99 26.76 7.63
C GLU A 242 32.55 25.34 7.70
N ASP A 243 31.91 24.47 8.47
CA ASP A 243 32.25 23.07 8.64
C ASP A 243 31.40 22.13 7.77
N ASN A 244 30.60 22.63 6.83
CA ASN A 244 29.92 21.75 5.86
C ASN A 244 30.95 20.96 5.03
N PRO A 245 30.70 19.67 4.73
CA PRO A 245 31.75 18.76 4.25
C PRO A 245 32.22 19.00 2.83
N PHE A 246 31.43 19.65 1.97
CA PHE A 246 31.69 19.75 0.53
C PHE A 246 32.10 21.15 0.05
N LEU A 247 32.46 22.05 0.94
CA LEU A 247 32.85 23.44 0.64
C LEU A 247 34.04 23.53 -0.36
N ASN A 248 34.96 22.57 -0.29
CA ASN A 248 36.19 22.57 -1.07
C ASN A 248 36.13 21.67 -2.33
N ILE A 249 34.92 21.12 -2.65
CA ILE A 249 34.73 20.34 -3.88
C ILE A 249 34.23 21.26 -4.99
N PRO A 250 34.98 21.43 -6.10
CA PRO A 250 34.60 22.31 -7.18
C PRO A 250 33.21 21.94 -7.75
N GLY A 251 32.30 22.93 -7.80
CA GLY A 251 30.92 22.77 -8.32
C GLY A 251 29.94 22.14 -7.36
N ALA A 252 30.38 21.62 -6.21
CA ALA A 252 29.44 21.07 -5.23
C ALA A 252 28.61 22.18 -4.56
N ARG A 253 27.36 21.86 -4.25
CA ARG A 253 26.49 22.71 -3.45
C ARG A 253 26.96 22.72 -2.00
N PRO A 254 27.35 23.87 -1.47
CA PRO A 254 27.95 23.98 -0.13
C PRO A 254 26.94 23.69 1.00
N GLU A 255 25.65 23.70 0.71
CA GLU A 255 24.57 23.39 1.66
C GLU A 255 24.50 21.91 2.01
N ILE A 256 25.11 21.02 1.20
CA ILE A 256 25.00 19.56 1.37
C ILE A 256 25.74 19.11 2.62
N TRP A 257 25.05 18.33 3.48
CA TRP A 257 25.61 17.65 4.65
C TRP A 257 25.98 16.20 4.37
N ALA A 258 25.06 15.48 3.68
CA ALA A 258 25.23 14.09 3.23
C ALA A 258 24.39 13.88 1.96
N TYR A 259 24.71 12.87 1.15
CA TYR A 259 24.05 12.66 -0.13
C TYR A 259 23.87 11.17 -0.48
N GLY A 260 23.25 10.88 -1.61
CA GLY A 260 23.01 9.51 -2.06
C GLY A 260 21.74 8.90 -1.49
N PHE A 261 20.73 9.71 -1.22
CA PHE A 261 19.39 9.29 -0.79
C PHE A 261 18.43 9.24 -1.97
N ARG A 262 17.41 8.38 -1.87
CA ARG A 262 16.33 8.35 -2.85
C ARG A 262 15.20 9.29 -2.46
N ASN A 263 14.57 9.01 -1.33
CA ASN A 263 13.47 9.81 -0.80
C ASN A 263 13.46 9.79 0.74
N PRO A 264 14.39 10.54 1.37
CA PRO A 264 14.50 10.60 2.82
C PRO A 264 13.27 11.31 3.41
N TRP A 265 12.29 10.51 3.87
CA TRP A 265 10.94 11.02 4.16
C TRP A 265 10.84 11.67 5.53
N ARG A 266 11.21 10.95 6.61
CA ARG A 266 11.23 11.53 7.97
C ARG A 266 12.59 11.39 8.58
N MET A 267 12.99 12.42 9.32
CA MET A 267 14.24 12.46 10.06
C MET A 267 14.05 13.08 11.43
N CYS A 268 14.87 12.68 12.37
CA CYS A 268 14.94 13.29 13.69
C CYS A 268 16.33 13.18 14.30
N PHE A 269 16.66 14.09 15.20
CA PHE A 269 17.83 13.97 16.03
C PHE A 269 17.53 13.20 17.31
N ASP A 270 18.45 12.33 17.73
CA ASP A 270 18.48 11.85 19.10
C ASP A 270 18.95 12.99 20.00
N PRO A 271 18.10 13.48 20.92
CA PRO A 271 18.49 14.62 21.78
C PRO A 271 19.57 14.27 22.80
N THR A 272 19.89 12.97 22.99
CA THR A 272 20.90 12.51 23.94
C THR A 272 22.26 12.33 23.25
N THR A 273 22.30 11.73 22.07
CA THR A 273 23.54 11.41 21.36
C THR A 273 23.89 12.43 20.28
N GLY A 274 22.90 13.16 19.76
CA GLY A 274 23.04 14.03 18.61
C GLY A 274 23.02 13.30 17.26
N ASP A 275 22.77 11.99 17.26
CA ASP A 275 22.65 11.20 16.03
C ASP A 275 21.45 11.63 15.20
N LEU A 276 21.66 11.80 13.88
CA LEU A 276 20.58 12.08 12.94
C LEU A 276 20.06 10.79 12.32
N TRP A 277 18.85 10.41 12.69
CA TRP A 277 18.13 9.28 12.12
C TRP A 277 17.30 9.70 10.90
N VAL A 278 17.35 8.90 9.83
CA VAL A 278 16.62 9.14 8.57
C VAL A 278 16.03 7.84 8.08
N GLY A 279 14.73 7.84 7.77
CA GLY A 279 14.08 6.79 6.95
C GLY A 279 14.12 7.18 5.49
N ASP A 280 14.72 6.35 4.64
CA ASP A 280 14.87 6.58 3.21
C ASP A 280 14.13 5.50 2.42
N ILE A 281 13.11 5.92 1.66
CA ILE A 281 12.24 5.03 0.91
C ILE A 281 13.01 4.45 -0.28
N GLY A 282 13.06 3.13 -0.35
CA GLY A 282 13.70 2.39 -1.42
C GLY A 282 12.90 2.34 -2.72
N GLN A 283 13.43 1.64 -3.71
CA GLN A 283 12.87 1.61 -5.06
C GLN A 283 12.17 0.28 -5.35
N ASP A 284 12.91 -0.83 -5.34
CA ASP A 284 12.44 -2.11 -5.86
C ASP A 284 12.29 -3.20 -4.79
N LEU A 285 13.28 -3.32 -3.90
CA LEU A 285 13.41 -4.50 -3.04
C LEU A 285 13.72 -4.20 -1.59
N TRP A 286 14.24 -3.01 -1.26
CA TRP A 286 14.77 -2.69 0.05
C TRP A 286 14.33 -1.34 0.55
N GLU A 287 14.06 -1.24 1.83
CA GLU A 287 13.78 -0.02 2.59
C GLU A 287 14.91 0.23 3.59
N MET A 288 15.34 1.48 3.76
CA MET A 288 16.53 1.81 4.52
C MET A 288 16.26 2.77 5.67
N VAL A 289 16.97 2.53 6.78
CA VAL A 289 17.10 3.49 7.89
C VAL A 289 18.58 3.79 8.10
N TYR A 290 18.92 5.06 8.19
CA TYR A 290 20.29 5.54 8.36
C TYR A 290 20.46 6.31 9.66
N VAL A 291 21.61 6.14 10.33
CA VAL A 291 22.22 7.12 11.21
C VAL A 291 23.21 7.93 10.38
N VAL A 292 22.81 9.15 10.04
CA VAL A 292 23.49 9.95 9.01
C VAL A 292 24.78 10.59 9.54
N GLN A 293 25.87 10.35 8.85
CA GLN A 293 27.19 10.89 9.15
C GLN A 293 27.54 12.06 8.23
N ARG A 294 28.33 13.01 8.76
CA ARG A 294 28.85 14.16 8.01
C ARG A 294 29.63 13.71 6.78
N GLY A 295 29.27 14.19 5.60
CA GLY A 295 29.95 13.91 4.33
C GLY A 295 29.73 12.51 3.76
N ALA A 296 28.85 11.70 4.37
CA ALA A 296 28.58 10.35 3.92
C ALA A 296 27.81 10.30 2.60
N ASN A 297 28.01 9.20 1.85
CA ASN A 297 27.35 8.86 0.59
C ASN A 297 26.57 7.55 0.78
N TYR A 298 25.25 7.60 0.68
CA TYR A 298 24.38 6.45 0.92
C TYR A 298 24.05 5.64 -0.35
N GLY A 299 24.68 6.00 -1.46
CA GLY A 299 24.84 5.13 -2.63
C GLY A 299 23.76 5.24 -3.69
N TRP A 300 22.59 5.82 -3.42
CA TRP A 300 21.57 5.99 -4.44
C TRP A 300 22.09 6.81 -5.62
N SER A 301 21.91 6.46 -6.88
CA SER A 301 21.16 5.31 -7.43
C SER A 301 22.07 4.21 -7.99
N VAL A 302 23.33 4.20 -7.58
CA VAL A 302 24.27 3.09 -7.88
C VAL A 302 23.93 1.88 -7.01
N MET A 303 23.50 2.14 -5.78
CA MET A 303 23.07 1.16 -4.79
C MET A 303 21.62 1.39 -4.39
N GLU A 304 20.91 0.32 -4.00
CA GLU A 304 19.68 0.33 -3.20
C GLU A 304 19.99 -0.43 -1.90
N GLY A 305 20.12 0.32 -0.80
CA GLY A 305 20.62 -0.25 0.44
C GLY A 305 22.03 -0.83 0.27
N SER A 306 22.22 -2.06 0.71
CA SER A 306 23.50 -2.78 0.59
C SER A 306 23.71 -3.47 -0.78
N ARG A 307 22.82 -3.24 -1.75
CA ARG A 307 22.84 -4.00 -3.01
C ARG A 307 23.01 -3.11 -4.23
N PRO A 308 23.71 -3.58 -5.28
CA PRO A 308 23.82 -2.85 -6.54
C PRO A 308 22.45 -2.64 -7.19
N PHE A 309 22.16 -1.40 -7.60
CA PHE A 309 20.96 -1.05 -8.37
C PHE A 309 21.35 -0.69 -9.82
N TYR A 310 22.03 0.44 -10.05
CA TYR A 310 22.63 0.79 -11.34
C TYR A 310 24.15 0.90 -11.21
N PRO A 311 24.91 -0.21 -11.15
CA PRO A 311 26.30 -0.24 -10.77
C PRO A 311 27.25 0.49 -11.74
N LEU A 312 26.78 0.75 -12.97
CA LEU A 312 27.56 1.44 -14.02
C LEU A 312 27.37 2.96 -14.02
N ARG A 313 26.47 3.50 -13.19
CA ARG A 313 26.29 4.96 -13.06
C ARG A 313 27.52 5.61 -12.42
N LYS A 314 27.71 6.90 -12.73
CA LYS A 314 28.76 7.72 -12.12
C LYS A 314 28.61 7.69 -10.59
N ARG A 315 29.73 7.62 -9.88
CA ARG A 315 29.80 7.66 -8.43
C ARG A 315 30.29 9.02 -7.96
N GLY A 316 29.73 9.48 -6.84
CA GLY A 316 30.26 10.65 -6.16
C GLY A 316 31.64 10.38 -5.51
N PRO A 317 32.28 11.43 -4.98
CA PRO A 317 33.66 11.37 -4.49
C PRO A 317 33.84 10.58 -3.18
N THR A 318 32.78 10.37 -2.40
CA THR A 318 32.83 9.68 -1.10
C THR A 318 32.50 8.20 -1.26
N PRO A 319 33.18 7.28 -0.56
CA PRO A 319 32.78 5.86 -0.49
C PRO A 319 31.34 5.68 0.01
N PHE A 320 30.70 4.58 -0.42
CA PHE A 320 29.33 4.28 0.04
C PHE A 320 29.32 3.87 1.50
N SER A 321 28.35 4.42 2.24
CA SER A 321 28.02 4.03 3.61
C SER A 321 26.82 3.08 3.60
N PRO A 322 26.91 1.91 4.26
CA PRO A 322 25.77 0.98 4.28
C PRO A 322 24.62 1.51 5.15
N PRO A 323 23.39 1.00 4.97
CA PRO A 323 22.28 1.26 5.88
C PRO A 323 22.60 0.83 7.31
N THR A 324 22.05 1.56 8.28
CA THR A 324 22.07 1.16 9.69
C THR A 324 21.09 0.00 9.92
N ILE A 325 19.90 0.06 9.28
CA ILE A 325 18.91 -1.00 9.23
C ILE A 325 18.40 -1.06 7.80
N GLU A 326 18.14 -2.26 7.30
CA GLU A 326 17.47 -2.45 6.02
C GLU A 326 16.40 -3.54 6.12
N HIS A 327 15.27 -3.32 5.45
CA HIS A 327 14.16 -4.26 5.36
C HIS A 327 13.94 -4.70 3.92
N PRO A 328 13.75 -6.00 3.64
CA PRO A 328 13.28 -6.41 2.32
C PRO A 328 11.81 -5.99 2.12
N HIS A 329 11.38 -5.82 0.87
CA HIS A 329 9.98 -5.45 0.56
C HIS A 329 8.94 -6.50 0.98
N SER A 330 9.35 -7.66 1.46
CA SER A 330 8.47 -8.61 2.17
C SER A 330 8.12 -8.16 3.60
N GLU A 331 8.90 -7.25 4.20
CA GLU A 331 8.70 -6.76 5.58
C GLU A 331 8.22 -5.31 5.61
N ALA A 332 8.86 -4.43 4.84
CA ALA A 332 8.53 -3.02 4.71
C ALA A 332 8.58 -2.63 3.23
N ARG A 333 7.80 -1.64 2.80
CA ARG A 333 7.66 -1.31 1.37
C ARG A 333 7.66 0.19 1.08
N SER A 334 7.66 1.01 2.12
CA SER A 334 7.76 2.47 2.05
C SER A 334 8.04 3.00 3.45
N ILE A 335 9.31 2.94 3.85
CA ILE A 335 9.72 3.39 5.19
C ILE A 335 9.43 4.87 5.39
N THR A 336 8.65 5.16 6.41
CA THR A 336 8.33 6.53 6.81
C THR A 336 9.49 7.19 7.54
N GLY A 337 10.24 6.46 8.37
CA GLY A 337 11.05 7.03 9.42
C GLY A 337 10.22 7.35 10.67
N GLY A 338 10.72 8.19 11.57
CA GLY A 338 10.00 8.39 12.82
C GLY A 338 10.67 9.34 13.80
N LEU A 339 10.71 8.99 15.08
CA LEU A 339 11.24 9.81 16.18
C LEU A 339 12.05 8.99 17.19
N VAL A 340 12.96 9.65 17.92
CA VAL A 340 13.57 9.07 19.14
C VAL A 340 12.66 9.38 20.31
N TYR A 341 12.21 8.33 21.00
CA TYR A 341 11.28 8.46 22.11
C TYR A 341 11.95 8.93 23.38
N THR A 342 11.48 10.04 23.95
CA THR A 342 12.03 10.66 25.17
C THR A 342 11.06 10.65 26.35
N GLY A 343 9.81 10.23 26.11
CA GLY A 343 8.75 10.24 27.09
C GLY A 343 8.94 9.24 28.24
N SER A 344 8.06 9.30 29.23
CA SER A 344 8.05 8.41 30.40
C SER A 344 6.93 7.37 30.37
N ARG A 345 5.96 7.49 29.44
CA ARG A 345 4.80 6.59 29.35
C ARG A 345 5.20 5.15 29.00
N PHE A 346 6.27 5.00 28.20
CA PHE A 346 6.85 3.72 27.81
C PHE A 346 8.31 3.67 28.25
N PRO A 347 8.60 3.36 29.52
CA PRO A 347 9.97 3.42 30.05
C PRO A 347 10.96 2.55 29.27
N ASP A 348 10.52 1.38 28.80
CA ASP A 348 11.33 0.44 28.02
C ASP A 348 11.66 0.94 26.62
N LEU A 349 10.96 1.95 26.11
CA LEU A 349 11.22 2.56 24.80
C LEU A 349 12.03 3.86 24.90
N LYS A 350 12.29 4.38 26.09
CA LYS A 350 13.03 5.63 26.25
C LYS A 350 14.42 5.53 25.61
N GLY A 351 14.73 6.49 24.71
CA GLY A 351 15.95 6.52 23.91
C GLY A 351 15.96 5.52 22.75
N ALA A 352 14.86 4.85 22.42
CA ALA A 352 14.73 4.08 21.21
C ALA A 352 14.26 4.97 20.06
N TYR A 353 14.79 4.75 18.86
CA TYR A 353 14.24 5.27 17.62
C TYR A 353 13.03 4.43 17.22
N LEU A 354 11.89 5.08 17.08
CA LEU A 354 10.63 4.47 16.65
C LEU A 354 10.35 4.91 15.22
N TYR A 355 10.05 3.98 14.33
CA TYR A 355 9.78 4.27 12.94
C TYR A 355 8.74 3.33 12.37
N GLY A 356 8.12 3.71 11.26
CA GLY A 356 7.03 2.95 10.65
C GLY A 356 7.18 2.80 9.15
N ASP A 357 6.24 2.06 8.59
CA ASP A 357 6.10 1.85 7.15
C ASP A 357 4.70 2.24 6.67
N TYR A 358 4.65 3.01 5.59
CA TYR A 358 3.40 3.49 5.00
C TYR A 358 2.55 2.38 4.39
N ALA A 359 3.16 1.42 3.72
CA ALA A 359 2.45 0.42 2.95
C ALA A 359 1.97 -0.77 3.81
N THR A 360 2.78 -1.16 4.80
CA THR A 360 2.47 -2.30 5.68
C THR A 360 1.78 -1.90 6.99
N GLY A 361 1.93 -0.64 7.42
CA GLY A 361 1.39 -0.16 8.69
C GLY A 361 2.15 -0.65 9.93
N LYS A 362 3.30 -1.28 9.74
CA LYS A 362 4.15 -1.77 10.83
C LYS A 362 4.92 -0.65 11.49
N VAL A 363 5.20 -0.84 12.78
CA VAL A 363 6.02 0.06 13.60
C VAL A 363 7.12 -0.74 14.27
N TRP A 364 8.36 -0.26 14.17
CA TRP A 364 9.53 -0.86 14.83
C TRP A 364 10.16 0.11 15.81
N GLY A 365 10.92 -0.46 16.74
CA GLY A 365 11.84 0.25 17.59
C GLY A 365 13.26 -0.25 17.40
N ALA A 366 14.24 0.65 17.46
CA ALA A 366 15.65 0.32 17.38
C ALA A 366 16.49 1.09 18.38
N ARG A 367 17.59 0.51 18.83
CA ARG A 367 18.63 1.17 19.62
C ARG A 367 19.96 1.03 18.91
N TYR A 368 20.67 2.12 18.85
CA TYR A 368 21.98 2.19 18.23
C TYR A 368 23.03 2.66 19.26
N ARG A 369 24.15 1.97 19.30
CA ARG A 369 25.24 2.32 20.19
C ARG A 369 26.56 1.83 19.58
N ASP A 370 27.60 2.64 19.66
CA ASP A 370 28.94 2.29 19.21
C ASP A 370 29.01 1.76 17.77
N GLY A 371 28.24 2.39 16.87
CA GLY A 371 28.21 2.02 15.45
C GLY A 371 27.35 0.79 15.13
N LYS A 372 26.56 0.27 16.06
CA LYS A 372 25.78 -0.96 15.88
C LYS A 372 24.35 -0.85 16.42
N VAL A 373 23.44 -1.54 15.77
CA VAL A 373 22.10 -1.79 16.27
C VAL A 373 22.22 -2.83 17.40
N THR A 374 21.85 -2.42 18.61
CA THR A 374 21.91 -3.26 19.82
C THR A 374 20.58 -3.89 20.18
N TRP A 375 19.49 -3.33 19.67
CA TRP A 375 18.14 -3.84 19.80
C TRP A 375 17.29 -3.40 18.61
N HIS A 376 16.45 -4.31 18.11
CA HIS A 376 15.52 -4.07 17.02
C HIS A 376 14.32 -4.98 17.19
N GLN A 377 13.10 -4.41 17.19
CA GLN A 377 11.87 -5.16 17.42
C GLN A 377 10.69 -4.51 16.72
N GLU A 378 9.79 -5.33 16.17
CA GLU A 378 8.45 -4.90 15.74
C GLU A 378 7.61 -4.57 17.00
N LEU A 379 7.05 -3.37 17.06
CA LEU A 379 6.31 -2.85 18.20
C LEU A 379 4.80 -2.87 17.99
N ALA A 380 4.36 -2.63 16.77
CA ALA A 380 2.95 -2.68 16.39
C ALA A 380 2.80 -3.11 14.94
N ASP A 381 1.71 -3.81 14.65
CA ASP A 381 1.23 -4.10 13.30
C ASP A 381 -0.17 -3.50 13.19
N THR A 382 -0.36 -2.61 12.22
CA THR A 382 -1.58 -1.80 12.08
C THR A 382 -2.08 -1.77 10.64
N PRO A 383 -3.39 -1.56 10.42
CA PRO A 383 -3.94 -1.41 9.08
C PRO A 383 -3.79 0.02 8.52
N TYR A 384 -2.92 0.88 9.09
CA TYR A 384 -2.85 2.31 8.76
C TYR A 384 -1.70 2.63 7.81
N GLN A 385 -1.89 3.69 7.01
CA GLN A 385 -0.87 4.25 6.12
C GLN A 385 -0.09 5.32 6.88
N ILE A 386 0.95 4.88 7.61
CA ILE A 386 1.70 5.73 8.54
C ILE A 386 2.61 6.68 7.75
N LEU A 387 2.42 8.01 7.88
CA LEU A 387 3.24 9.04 7.22
C LEU A 387 4.01 9.94 8.19
N GLY A 388 3.74 9.84 9.48
CA GLY A 388 4.42 10.64 10.47
C GLY A 388 4.21 10.13 11.89
N PHE A 389 5.07 10.58 12.78
CA PHE A 389 5.05 10.32 14.20
C PHE A 389 5.06 11.64 14.96
N CYS A 390 4.43 11.66 16.14
CA CYS A 390 4.52 12.79 17.05
C CYS A 390 4.56 12.27 18.48
N GLN A 391 5.41 12.87 19.32
CA GLN A 391 5.37 12.63 20.76
C GLN A 391 4.56 13.73 21.43
N GLY A 392 3.55 13.34 22.19
CA GLY A 392 2.77 14.23 23.03
C GLY A 392 3.48 14.58 24.35
N PRO A 393 3.03 15.63 25.07
CA PRO A 393 3.67 16.11 26.29
C PRO A 393 3.59 15.10 27.45
N GLY A 394 2.59 14.24 27.47
CA GLY A 394 2.45 13.14 28.44
C GLY A 394 3.25 11.88 28.08
N GLY A 395 4.03 11.92 27.00
CA GLY A 395 4.78 10.78 26.49
C GLY A 395 3.94 9.87 25.60
N GLU A 396 2.81 10.35 25.07
CA GLU A 396 2.04 9.66 24.04
C GLU A 396 2.89 9.55 22.77
N ILE A 397 2.67 8.46 22.01
CA ILE A 397 3.23 8.27 20.68
C ILE A 397 2.06 8.28 19.71
N TYR A 398 2.00 9.30 18.86
CA TYR A 398 0.96 9.43 17.84
C TYR A 398 1.46 8.99 16.47
N LEU A 399 0.59 8.29 15.73
CA LEU A 399 0.74 7.91 14.33
C LEU A 399 -0.20 8.76 13.50
N VAL A 400 0.30 9.28 12.37
CA VAL A 400 -0.49 10.02 11.38
C VAL A 400 -0.82 9.09 10.23
N ASP A 401 -2.11 8.79 10.05
CA ASP A 401 -2.61 7.95 8.96
C ASP A 401 -3.09 8.80 7.79
N TYR A 402 -2.55 8.56 6.61
CA TYR A 402 -2.90 9.28 5.36
C TYR A 402 -4.40 9.29 5.04
N ALA A 403 -5.15 8.30 5.50
CA ALA A 403 -6.61 8.26 5.35
C ALA A 403 -7.37 9.28 6.22
N GLY A 404 -6.67 10.04 7.08
CA GLY A 404 -7.26 11.14 7.86
C GLY A 404 -7.37 10.88 9.36
N GLY A 405 -6.83 9.76 9.86
CA GLY A 405 -6.83 9.40 11.28
C GLY A 405 -5.55 9.82 12.02
N ILE A 406 -5.69 10.09 13.31
CA ILE A 406 -4.58 10.15 14.26
C ILE A 406 -4.80 9.04 15.28
N TYR A 407 -3.74 8.30 15.57
CA TYR A 407 -3.80 7.13 16.46
C TYR A 407 -2.72 7.24 17.53
N ALA A 408 -3.05 6.86 18.76
CA ALA A 408 -2.09 6.74 19.83
C ALA A 408 -1.64 5.28 19.98
N LEU A 409 -0.35 5.05 20.13
CA LEU A 409 0.14 3.74 20.54
C LEU A 409 -0.14 3.53 22.02
N GLU A 410 -0.64 2.36 22.37
CA GLU A 410 -0.90 1.94 23.73
C GLU A 410 -0.47 0.47 23.94
N PRO A 411 -0.19 0.03 25.18
CA PRO A 411 0.11 -1.36 25.43
C PRO A 411 -1.04 -2.24 24.93
N ARG A 412 -0.70 -3.34 24.26
CA ARG A 412 -1.68 -4.35 23.87
C ARG A 412 -2.22 -5.00 25.15
N PRO A 413 -3.54 -5.14 25.29
CA PRO A 413 -4.10 -5.88 26.41
C PRO A 413 -3.56 -7.31 26.46
N ASP A 414 -3.29 -7.82 27.65
CA ASP A 414 -2.89 -9.24 27.87
C ASP A 414 -4.12 -10.14 27.72
N GLU A 415 -4.68 -10.20 26.53
CA GLU A 415 -5.79 -11.10 26.19
C GLU A 415 -5.23 -12.48 25.88
N LYS A 416 -5.31 -13.38 26.86
CA LYS A 416 -4.95 -14.77 26.63
C LYS A 416 -6.03 -15.44 25.78
N PRO A 417 -5.67 -15.99 24.60
CA PRO A 417 -6.62 -16.75 23.82
C PRO A 417 -7.13 -17.95 24.64
N PRO A 418 -8.38 -18.38 24.41
CA PRO A 418 -8.99 -19.48 25.19
C PRO A 418 -8.25 -20.82 25.06
N HIS A 419 -7.40 -20.95 24.05
CA HIS A 419 -6.58 -22.14 23.77
C HIS A 419 -5.34 -21.74 22.94
N PRO A 420 -4.28 -22.57 22.91
CA PRO A 420 -3.13 -22.35 22.04
C PRO A 420 -3.55 -22.29 20.56
N PHE A 421 -2.84 -21.48 19.79
CA PHE A 421 -3.05 -21.42 18.33
C PHE A 421 -2.78 -22.81 17.70
N PRO A 422 -3.67 -23.31 16.81
CA PRO A 422 -3.56 -24.63 16.20
C PRO A 422 -2.24 -24.82 15.43
N ARG A 423 -1.49 -25.87 15.76
CA ARG A 423 -0.27 -26.23 15.03
C ARG A 423 -0.54 -27.22 13.90
N LYS A 424 -1.67 -27.90 13.94
CA LYS A 424 -2.15 -28.80 12.90
C LYS A 424 -3.47 -28.31 12.31
N LEU A 425 -3.69 -28.59 11.03
CA LEU A 425 -4.91 -28.18 10.35
C LEU A 425 -6.16 -28.88 10.95
N SER A 426 -6.01 -30.11 11.40
CA SER A 426 -7.05 -30.85 12.12
C SER A 426 -7.49 -30.20 13.45
N GLU A 427 -6.65 -29.40 14.06
CA GLU A 427 -6.92 -28.71 15.32
C GLU A 427 -7.69 -27.40 15.16
N THR A 428 -7.86 -26.92 13.91
CA THR A 428 -8.43 -25.58 13.62
C THR A 428 -9.93 -25.48 13.84
N GLY A 429 -10.65 -26.59 13.86
CA GLY A 429 -12.12 -26.63 13.83
C GLY A 429 -12.74 -26.31 12.47
N LEU A 430 -11.91 -26.19 11.42
CA LEU A 430 -12.37 -25.96 10.04
C LEU A 430 -12.77 -27.27 9.31
N PHE A 431 -12.28 -28.41 9.78
CA PHE A 431 -12.52 -29.71 9.18
C PHE A 431 -13.17 -30.66 10.17
N ILE A 432 -14.11 -31.46 9.69
CA ILE A 432 -14.64 -32.62 10.44
C ILE A 432 -13.81 -33.88 10.18
N ASP A 433 -13.13 -33.91 9.03
CA ASP A 433 -12.16 -34.95 8.70
C ASP A 433 -11.11 -34.38 7.75
N THR A 434 -9.94 -34.10 8.29
CA THR A 434 -8.83 -33.46 7.54
C THR A 434 -8.26 -34.40 6.48
N ALA A 435 -8.14 -35.68 6.77
CA ALA A 435 -7.56 -36.65 5.84
C ALA A 435 -8.37 -36.75 4.54
N SER A 436 -9.70 -36.82 4.62
CA SER A 436 -10.59 -36.78 3.45
C SER A 436 -10.90 -35.37 2.94
N HIS A 437 -10.31 -34.29 3.54
CA HIS A 437 -10.59 -32.91 3.25
C HIS A 437 -12.07 -32.52 3.40
N ARG A 438 -12.78 -33.18 4.30
CA ARG A 438 -14.16 -32.87 4.58
C ARG A 438 -14.25 -31.69 5.55
N VAL A 439 -14.63 -30.53 5.00
CA VAL A 439 -14.76 -29.27 5.78
C VAL A 439 -15.97 -29.31 6.70
N HIS A 440 -15.96 -28.47 7.74
CA HIS A 440 -17.12 -28.27 8.61
C HIS A 440 -18.31 -27.72 7.80
N PRO A 441 -19.56 -28.18 8.03
CA PRO A 441 -20.74 -27.77 7.25
C PRO A 441 -21.04 -26.27 7.29
N ALA A 442 -20.50 -25.55 8.25
CA ALA A 442 -20.62 -24.09 8.34
C ALA A 442 -19.71 -23.32 7.36
N LEU A 443 -18.74 -23.99 6.74
CA LEU A 443 -17.85 -23.36 5.76
C LEU A 443 -18.58 -23.18 4.43
N ILE A 444 -18.53 -21.98 3.92
CA ILE A 444 -19.21 -21.54 2.70
C ILE A 444 -18.23 -21.68 1.54
N PRO A 445 -18.43 -22.63 0.61
CA PRO A 445 -17.60 -22.73 -0.57
C PRO A 445 -17.83 -21.54 -1.49
N TYR A 446 -16.75 -21.07 -2.14
CA TYR A 446 -16.85 -20.02 -3.14
C TYR A 446 -15.85 -20.20 -4.27
N GLU A 447 -16.18 -19.64 -5.41
CA GLU A 447 -15.33 -19.58 -6.58
C GLU A 447 -15.12 -18.15 -7.06
N VAL A 448 -14.08 -17.93 -7.84
CA VAL A 448 -13.74 -16.63 -8.43
C VAL A 448 -13.79 -16.72 -9.95
N VAL A 449 -14.13 -15.62 -10.61
CA VAL A 449 -14.19 -15.57 -12.08
C VAL A 449 -12.81 -15.66 -12.69
N ALA A 450 -11.86 -14.85 -12.20
CA ALA A 450 -10.48 -14.82 -12.68
C ALA A 450 -9.54 -15.24 -11.54
N PRO A 451 -9.01 -16.47 -11.55
CA PRO A 451 -8.15 -16.95 -10.47
C PRO A 451 -6.74 -16.36 -10.54
N LEU A 452 -6.16 -16.06 -9.36
CA LEU A 452 -4.74 -15.77 -9.25
C LEU A 452 -3.94 -17.01 -9.71
N TRP A 453 -2.94 -16.82 -10.57
CA TRP A 453 -1.96 -17.86 -10.89
C TRP A 453 -1.17 -18.26 -9.63
N SER A 454 -0.89 -19.51 -9.46
CA SER A 454 -0.06 -20.04 -8.37
C SER A 454 0.59 -21.33 -8.86
N ASP A 455 1.59 -21.21 -9.71
CA ASP A 455 2.46 -22.30 -10.18
C ASP A 455 1.71 -23.56 -10.67
N GLY A 456 0.56 -23.34 -11.32
CA GLY A 456 -0.28 -24.41 -11.87
C GLY A 456 -1.17 -25.14 -10.88
N ALA A 457 -1.23 -24.72 -9.61
CA ALA A 457 -2.05 -25.41 -8.60
C ALA A 457 -3.55 -25.12 -8.76
N ALA A 458 -4.36 -26.16 -8.67
CA ALA A 458 -5.80 -26.07 -8.45
C ALA A 458 -6.10 -25.55 -7.02
N LYS A 459 -7.27 -24.91 -6.84
CA LYS A 459 -7.61 -24.27 -5.57
C LYS A 459 -9.04 -24.56 -5.16
N GLN A 460 -9.23 -24.96 -3.89
CA GLN A 460 -10.52 -24.98 -3.21
C GLN A 460 -10.57 -23.85 -2.20
N ARG A 461 -11.73 -23.16 -2.10
CA ARG A 461 -11.87 -21.95 -1.29
C ARG A 461 -13.11 -21.97 -0.45
N PHE A 462 -12.98 -21.51 0.81
CA PHE A 462 -14.12 -21.45 1.74
C PHE A 462 -14.04 -20.17 2.58
N ILE A 463 -15.21 -19.68 3.00
CA ILE A 463 -15.40 -18.63 3.98
C ILE A 463 -15.96 -19.26 5.26
N ALA A 464 -15.29 -19.09 6.39
CA ALA A 464 -15.77 -19.46 7.70
C ALA A 464 -16.10 -18.18 8.49
N LEU A 465 -17.38 -17.99 8.82
CA LEU A 465 -17.88 -16.84 9.58
C LEU A 465 -18.25 -17.27 11.00
N PRO A 466 -17.85 -16.53 12.04
CA PRO A 466 -18.13 -16.89 13.43
C PRO A 466 -19.64 -16.84 13.70
N GLY A 467 -20.17 -17.91 14.29
CA GLY A 467 -21.59 -18.04 14.64
C GLY A 467 -22.51 -17.80 13.43
N GLU A 468 -23.45 -16.88 13.58
CA GLU A 468 -24.38 -16.44 12.53
C GLU A 468 -23.99 -15.10 11.90
N SER A 469 -22.76 -14.62 12.11
CA SER A 469 -22.26 -13.36 11.57
C SER A 469 -22.40 -13.30 10.05
N THR A 470 -22.54 -12.11 9.51
CA THR A 470 -22.76 -11.84 8.09
C THR A 470 -21.64 -10.97 7.51
N VAL A 471 -21.53 -10.97 6.20
CA VAL A 471 -20.61 -10.12 5.44
C VAL A 471 -21.39 -8.94 4.87
N ALA A 472 -20.88 -7.72 5.04
CA ALA A 472 -21.51 -6.55 4.45
C ALA A 472 -21.05 -6.35 3.00
N PHE A 473 -22.02 -6.41 2.09
CA PHE A 473 -21.79 -6.20 0.65
C PHE A 473 -21.18 -4.82 0.35
N GLN A 474 -20.22 -4.81 -0.57
CA GLN A 474 -19.69 -3.60 -1.17
C GLN A 474 -19.82 -3.70 -2.69
N PRO A 475 -20.40 -2.71 -3.38
CA PRO A 475 -20.53 -2.73 -4.86
C PRO A 475 -19.18 -2.63 -5.57
N ALA A 476 -18.16 -2.13 -4.88
CA ALA A 476 -16.78 -2.02 -5.35
C ALA A 476 -15.82 -2.30 -4.20
N GLY A 477 -14.68 -2.93 -4.51
CA GLY A 477 -13.66 -3.29 -3.51
C GLY A 477 -14.01 -4.51 -2.67
N ALA A 478 -13.23 -4.72 -1.61
CA ALA A 478 -13.39 -5.83 -0.67
C ALA A 478 -14.65 -5.69 0.17
N TRP A 479 -15.31 -6.80 0.45
CA TRP A 479 -16.43 -6.83 1.38
C TRP A 479 -15.95 -6.62 2.82
N ARG A 480 -16.87 -6.20 3.70
CA ARG A 480 -16.55 -6.02 5.13
C ARG A 480 -16.93 -7.28 5.90
N PHE A 481 -15.90 -7.91 6.44
CA PHE A 481 -16.00 -9.14 7.20
C PHE A 481 -16.11 -8.86 8.70
N PRO A 482 -16.82 -9.71 9.46
CA PRO A 482 -16.82 -9.66 10.92
C PRO A 482 -15.51 -10.16 11.51
N GLU A 483 -15.16 -9.71 12.73
CA GLU A 483 -14.05 -10.26 13.52
C GLU A 483 -14.10 -11.79 13.58
N HIS A 484 -12.93 -12.42 13.64
CA HIS A 484 -12.76 -13.88 13.67
C HIS A 484 -13.19 -14.61 12.39
N THR A 485 -13.39 -13.90 11.28
CA THR A 485 -13.53 -14.53 9.96
C THR A 485 -12.26 -15.27 9.59
N VAL A 486 -12.40 -16.45 9.00
CA VAL A 486 -11.29 -17.21 8.40
C VAL A 486 -11.59 -17.51 6.94
N LEU A 487 -10.74 -17.05 6.04
CA LEU A 487 -10.77 -17.45 4.63
C LEU A 487 -9.79 -18.60 4.44
N VAL A 488 -10.27 -19.70 3.86
CA VAL A 488 -9.52 -20.94 3.68
C VAL A 488 -9.25 -21.17 2.21
N LYS A 489 -8.01 -21.50 1.86
CA LYS A 489 -7.60 -21.84 0.48
C LYS A 489 -6.65 -23.02 0.47
N THR A 490 -7.07 -24.15 -0.10
CA THR A 490 -6.24 -25.35 -0.27
C THR A 490 -5.73 -25.44 -1.70
N PHE A 491 -4.43 -25.66 -1.86
CA PHE A 491 -3.73 -25.78 -3.13
C PHE A 491 -3.40 -27.25 -3.42
N THR A 492 -3.62 -27.68 -4.66
CA THR A 492 -3.40 -29.05 -5.11
C THR A 492 -2.60 -29.06 -6.41
N LEU A 493 -1.56 -29.89 -6.49
CA LEU A 493 -0.76 -30.13 -7.69
C LEU A 493 -0.97 -31.55 -8.21
N PRO A 494 -0.90 -31.77 -9.54
CA PRO A 494 -0.87 -33.10 -10.13
C PRO A 494 0.54 -33.71 -9.97
N THR A 495 0.83 -34.33 -8.83
CA THR A 495 2.14 -34.93 -8.56
C THR A 495 2.27 -36.35 -9.13
N VAL A 496 3.51 -36.73 -9.47
CA VAL A 496 3.84 -38.04 -9.98
C VAL A 496 4.39 -38.90 -8.84
N ASP A 497 3.74 -39.98 -8.54
CA ASP A 497 4.21 -40.97 -7.56
C ASP A 497 5.53 -41.56 -8.06
N PRO A 498 6.63 -41.44 -7.31
CA PRO A 498 7.95 -41.88 -7.77
C PRO A 498 8.07 -43.41 -7.93
N ALA A 499 7.25 -44.17 -7.23
CA ALA A 499 7.31 -45.64 -7.27
C ALA A 499 6.47 -46.23 -8.42
N THR A 500 5.32 -45.59 -8.73
CA THR A 500 4.35 -46.14 -9.69
C THR A 500 4.27 -45.37 -10.98
N GLY A 501 4.80 -44.13 -11.01
CA GLY A 501 4.61 -43.19 -12.13
C GLY A 501 3.18 -42.62 -12.25
N ALA A 502 2.27 -42.97 -11.35
CA ALA A 502 0.89 -42.55 -11.39
C ALA A 502 0.76 -41.04 -11.05
N VAL A 503 -0.02 -40.31 -11.84
CA VAL A 503 -0.36 -38.91 -11.54
C VAL A 503 -1.52 -38.90 -10.57
N ARG A 504 -1.34 -38.17 -9.46
CA ARG A 504 -2.38 -37.99 -8.43
C ARG A 504 -2.50 -36.51 -8.01
N PRO A 505 -3.72 -36.02 -7.76
CA PRO A 505 -3.89 -34.73 -7.13
C PRO A 505 -3.41 -34.79 -5.69
N GLN A 506 -2.35 -34.07 -5.34
CA GLN A 506 -1.78 -33.98 -4.00
C GLN A 506 -2.01 -32.60 -3.43
N ARG A 507 -2.62 -32.50 -2.25
CA ARG A 507 -2.72 -31.23 -1.50
C ARG A 507 -1.33 -30.85 -1.01
N ILE A 508 -0.94 -29.64 -1.35
CA ILE A 508 0.41 -29.13 -1.04
C ILE A 508 0.36 -28.27 0.21
N GLU A 509 -0.63 -27.40 0.26
CA GLU A 509 -0.72 -26.34 1.24
C GLU A 509 -2.18 -25.93 1.47
N THR A 510 -2.51 -25.55 2.70
CA THR A 510 -3.74 -24.82 3.03
C THR A 510 -3.36 -23.49 3.68
N ARG A 511 -3.79 -22.38 3.08
CA ARG A 511 -3.63 -21.03 3.64
C ARG A 511 -4.89 -20.60 4.35
N LEU A 512 -4.71 -19.99 5.51
CA LEU A 512 -5.75 -19.30 6.26
C LEU A 512 -5.43 -17.80 6.25
N LEU A 513 -6.42 -16.98 5.93
CA LEU A 513 -6.36 -15.54 6.13
C LEU A 513 -7.40 -15.19 7.19
N THR A 514 -6.97 -14.66 8.33
CA THR A 514 -7.81 -14.43 9.52
C THR A 514 -7.93 -12.97 9.83
N LEU A 515 -9.12 -12.53 10.25
CA LEU A 515 -9.35 -11.17 10.75
C LEU A 515 -9.44 -11.21 12.28
N GLN A 516 -8.53 -10.55 12.97
CA GLN A 516 -8.49 -10.48 14.42
C GLN A 516 -8.02 -9.11 14.88
N GLN A 517 -8.75 -8.49 15.80
CA GLN A 517 -8.45 -7.15 16.34
C GLN A 517 -8.35 -6.08 15.23
N GLY A 518 -9.19 -6.22 14.19
CA GLY A 518 -9.18 -5.32 13.03
C GLY A 518 -8.06 -5.57 12.02
N GLU A 519 -7.21 -6.59 12.23
CA GLU A 519 -6.05 -6.90 11.40
C GLU A 519 -6.23 -8.23 10.67
N TRP A 520 -5.82 -8.27 9.39
CA TRP A 520 -5.75 -9.49 8.60
C TRP A 520 -4.36 -10.11 8.71
N GLN A 521 -4.30 -11.43 8.95
CA GLN A 521 -3.04 -12.17 9.03
C GLN A 521 -3.13 -13.49 8.28
N GLY A 522 -2.03 -13.86 7.58
CA GLY A 522 -1.92 -15.08 6.81
C GLY A 522 -1.18 -16.17 7.55
N TYR A 523 -1.70 -17.41 7.49
CA TYR A 523 -1.07 -18.60 8.05
C TYR A 523 -1.06 -19.71 7.01
N THR A 524 0.09 -20.40 6.89
CA THR A 524 0.32 -21.47 5.93
C THR A 524 0.47 -22.81 6.66
N TYR A 525 -0.27 -23.82 6.21
CA TYR A 525 -0.17 -25.20 6.67
C TYR A 525 0.30 -26.09 5.51
N ARG A 526 1.43 -26.77 5.67
CA ARG A 526 1.99 -27.71 4.70
C ARG A 526 1.39 -29.10 4.92
N TRP A 527 0.82 -29.69 3.90
CA TRP A 527 0.32 -31.09 3.94
C TRP A 527 1.45 -32.08 4.05
N ASN A 528 1.27 -33.09 4.89
CA ASN A 528 2.18 -34.22 4.96
C ASN A 528 2.02 -35.13 3.72
N ASP A 529 3.05 -35.95 3.43
CA ASP A 529 3.06 -36.85 2.25
C ASP A 529 1.96 -37.89 2.30
N ALA A 530 1.57 -38.34 3.49
CA ALA A 530 0.46 -39.25 3.71
C ALA A 530 -0.93 -38.65 3.45
N GLN A 531 -1.01 -37.34 3.24
CA GLN A 531 -2.25 -36.61 3.00
C GLN A 531 -3.29 -36.71 4.12
N THR A 532 -2.84 -36.97 5.35
CA THR A 532 -3.69 -37.16 6.53
C THR A 532 -3.92 -35.87 7.31
N ASP A 533 -2.94 -34.95 7.33
CA ASP A 533 -3.01 -33.69 8.03
C ASP A 533 -2.02 -32.67 7.44
N ALA A 534 -2.07 -31.41 7.90
CA ALA A 534 -1.12 -30.42 7.54
C ALA A 534 -0.59 -29.68 8.79
N GLU A 535 0.68 -29.29 8.76
CA GLU A 535 1.38 -28.63 9.86
C GLU A 535 1.63 -27.17 9.57
N LEU A 536 1.50 -26.33 10.59
CA LEU A 536 1.75 -24.90 10.51
C LEU A 536 3.22 -24.64 10.17
N VAL A 537 3.45 -23.93 9.07
CA VAL A 537 4.78 -23.51 8.61
C VAL A 537 5.36 -22.46 9.55
N PRO A 538 6.68 -22.45 9.83
CA PRO A 538 7.33 -21.38 10.58
C PRO A 538 7.04 -20.00 10.02
N ALA A 539 7.12 -18.95 10.86
CA ALA A 539 6.83 -17.57 10.47
C ALA A 539 7.65 -17.11 9.26
N ALA A 540 8.90 -17.57 9.14
CA ALA A 540 9.81 -17.24 8.03
C ALA A 540 9.47 -17.93 6.69
N GLY A 541 8.42 -18.77 6.65
CA GLY A 541 8.11 -19.56 5.45
C GLY A 541 9.00 -20.78 5.28
N ALA A 542 8.83 -21.49 4.17
CA ALA A 542 9.65 -22.66 3.82
C ALA A 542 9.53 -22.97 2.31
N ASP A 543 10.45 -23.76 1.79
CA ASP A 543 10.38 -24.31 0.45
C ASP A 543 10.15 -25.84 0.50
N ALA A 544 9.43 -26.37 -0.49
CA ALA A 544 9.24 -27.79 -0.68
C ALA A 544 9.34 -28.13 -2.17
N THR A 545 9.89 -29.30 -2.51
CA THR A 545 10.05 -29.70 -3.91
C THR A 545 9.14 -30.90 -4.20
N PHE A 546 8.45 -30.83 -5.35
CA PHE A 546 7.50 -31.84 -5.81
C PHE A 546 7.85 -32.30 -7.23
N ALA A 547 7.63 -33.60 -7.52
CA ALA A 547 7.62 -34.10 -8.89
C ALA A 547 6.21 -33.85 -9.47
N VAL A 548 6.08 -32.87 -10.34
CA VAL A 548 4.78 -32.47 -10.93
C VAL A 548 4.68 -33.01 -12.35
N ALA A 549 3.51 -33.52 -12.75
CA ALA A 549 3.25 -33.97 -14.09
C ALA A 549 3.45 -32.84 -15.11
N ASP A 550 4.20 -33.12 -16.15
CA ASP A 550 4.49 -32.17 -17.23
C ASP A 550 4.57 -32.89 -18.57
N ALA A 551 3.55 -32.72 -19.39
CA ALA A 551 3.49 -33.35 -20.71
C ALA A 551 4.52 -32.78 -21.70
N SER A 552 5.11 -31.62 -21.42
CA SER A 552 6.16 -31.01 -22.25
C SER A 552 7.57 -31.55 -21.93
N ASP A 553 7.74 -32.21 -20.80
CA ASP A 553 9.01 -32.84 -20.41
C ASP A 553 9.08 -34.30 -20.96
N PRO A 554 10.20 -34.71 -21.58
CA PRO A 554 10.35 -36.09 -22.09
C PRO A 554 10.16 -37.17 -21.04
N THR A 555 10.37 -36.88 -19.76
CA THR A 555 10.15 -37.80 -18.65
C THR A 555 8.71 -37.80 -18.12
N GLY A 556 7.84 -36.93 -18.68
CA GLY A 556 6.46 -36.75 -18.22
C GLY A 556 6.32 -36.00 -16.90
N ARG A 557 7.42 -35.52 -16.34
CA ARG A 557 7.45 -34.82 -15.04
C ARG A 557 8.55 -33.78 -14.97
N ARG A 558 8.31 -32.74 -14.16
CA ARG A 558 9.35 -31.76 -13.78
C ARG A 558 9.51 -31.68 -12.26
N SER A 559 10.70 -31.32 -11.83
CA SER A 559 10.93 -30.93 -10.44
C SER A 559 10.47 -29.49 -10.24
N GLN A 560 9.56 -29.27 -9.32
CA GLN A 560 9.00 -27.95 -9.03
C GLN A 560 9.21 -27.59 -7.56
N THR A 561 9.94 -26.51 -7.30
CA THR A 561 10.00 -25.92 -5.96
C THR A 561 8.72 -25.12 -5.72
N TRP A 562 8.05 -25.45 -4.63
CA TRP A 562 6.88 -24.73 -4.12
C TRP A 562 7.28 -23.88 -2.92
N HIS A 563 7.08 -22.58 -3.02
CA HIS A 563 7.34 -21.65 -1.94
C HIS A 563 6.12 -21.56 -1.01
N LEU A 564 6.30 -21.91 0.25
CA LEU A 564 5.34 -21.75 1.34
C LEU A 564 5.60 -20.40 1.99
N PRO A 565 4.75 -19.39 1.80
CA PRO A 565 5.08 -18.02 2.15
C PRO A 565 5.22 -17.81 3.65
N SER A 566 6.13 -16.91 4.02
CA SER A 566 6.25 -16.32 5.35
C SER A 566 5.01 -15.49 5.71
N ARG A 567 4.87 -15.12 6.99
CA ARG A 567 3.77 -14.23 7.43
C ARG A 567 3.79 -12.91 6.68
N PRO A 568 4.93 -12.17 6.60
CA PRO A 568 5.02 -10.92 5.84
C PRO A 568 4.72 -11.10 4.35
N GLU A 569 5.20 -12.16 3.70
CA GLU A 569 4.95 -12.41 2.27
C GLU A 569 3.46 -12.57 1.94
N CYS A 570 2.66 -13.13 2.85
CA CYS A 570 1.21 -13.15 2.65
C CYS A 570 0.66 -11.72 2.45
N MET A 571 1.17 -10.78 3.22
CA MET A 571 0.70 -9.39 3.24
C MET A 571 1.26 -8.55 2.08
N VAL A 572 2.22 -9.05 1.31
CA VAL A 572 2.65 -8.40 0.04
C VAL A 572 1.49 -8.26 -0.94
N CYS A 573 0.65 -9.30 -1.08
CA CYS A 573 -0.56 -9.27 -1.91
C CYS A 573 -1.80 -8.84 -1.12
N HIS A 574 -1.94 -9.30 0.13
CA HIS A 574 -3.05 -8.97 1.01
C HIS A 574 -2.81 -7.64 1.74
N SER A 575 -2.38 -6.62 0.99
CA SER A 575 -2.12 -5.27 1.48
C SER A 575 -3.40 -4.45 1.64
N ARG A 576 -3.31 -3.33 2.37
CA ARG A 576 -4.40 -2.36 2.50
C ARG A 576 -4.87 -1.82 1.15
N ALA A 577 -3.96 -1.48 0.25
CA ALA A 577 -4.28 -0.98 -1.09
C ALA A 577 -5.00 -2.05 -1.93
N GLY A 578 -4.66 -3.32 -1.75
CA GLY A 578 -5.36 -4.47 -2.31
C GLY A 578 -6.70 -4.78 -1.61
N GLY A 579 -7.00 -4.12 -0.47
CA GLY A 579 -8.20 -4.35 0.33
C GLY A 579 -8.14 -5.62 1.17
N PHE A 580 -6.96 -6.15 1.44
CA PHE A 580 -6.65 -7.38 2.20
C PHE A 580 -7.29 -8.66 1.63
N VAL A 581 -8.56 -8.63 1.27
CA VAL A 581 -9.31 -9.79 0.78
C VAL A 581 -9.46 -9.71 -0.73
N LEU A 582 -8.76 -10.59 -1.47
CA LEU A 582 -8.64 -10.50 -2.93
C LEU A 582 -9.66 -11.36 -3.69
N GLY A 583 -10.19 -12.42 -3.08
CA GLY A 583 -11.15 -13.33 -3.72
C GLY A 583 -12.60 -12.88 -3.57
N PRO A 584 -13.14 -12.76 -2.35
CA PRO A 584 -14.50 -12.34 -2.09
C PRO A 584 -14.74 -10.84 -2.36
N HIS A 585 -14.76 -10.48 -3.63
CA HIS A 585 -15.11 -9.18 -4.19
C HIS A 585 -16.30 -9.33 -5.14
N THR A 586 -17.10 -8.29 -5.26
CA THR A 586 -18.30 -8.33 -6.12
C THR A 586 -17.97 -8.71 -7.56
N ASN A 587 -16.89 -8.15 -8.13
CA ASN A 587 -16.47 -8.44 -9.51
C ASN A 587 -15.92 -9.86 -9.71
N GLN A 588 -15.36 -10.50 -8.67
CA GLN A 588 -14.87 -11.87 -8.68
C GLN A 588 -15.95 -12.90 -8.38
N MET A 589 -16.99 -12.51 -7.64
CA MET A 589 -18.03 -13.41 -7.13
C MET A 589 -19.31 -13.38 -7.98
N ASP A 590 -19.45 -12.44 -8.94
CA ASP A 590 -20.62 -12.35 -9.83
C ASP A 590 -20.52 -13.41 -10.96
N ARG A 591 -20.74 -14.66 -10.59
CA ARG A 591 -20.68 -15.80 -11.50
C ARG A 591 -21.69 -16.89 -11.13
N PRO A 592 -22.07 -17.75 -12.09
CA PRO A 592 -22.77 -18.99 -11.76
C PRO A 592 -21.84 -19.94 -11.01
N ILE A 593 -22.38 -20.66 -10.04
CA ILE A 593 -21.71 -21.71 -9.26
C ILE A 593 -22.71 -22.84 -9.01
N ASP A 594 -22.23 -24.08 -8.97
CA ASP A 594 -23.03 -25.23 -8.57
C ASP A 594 -23.04 -25.36 -7.03
N TYR A 595 -24.22 -25.22 -6.43
CA TYR A 595 -24.46 -25.56 -5.06
C TYR A 595 -25.37 -26.81 -4.99
N HIS A 596 -24.77 -27.95 -4.70
CA HIS A 596 -25.47 -29.24 -4.56
C HIS A 596 -26.30 -29.66 -5.79
N GLY A 597 -25.76 -29.46 -6.99
CA GLY A 597 -26.40 -29.84 -8.27
C GLY A 597 -27.32 -28.78 -8.86
N VAL A 598 -27.33 -27.59 -8.26
CA VAL A 598 -28.11 -26.46 -8.78
C VAL A 598 -27.19 -25.30 -9.07
N THR A 599 -27.17 -24.89 -10.34
CA THR A 599 -26.40 -23.73 -10.79
C THR A 599 -27.17 -22.44 -10.53
N VAL A 600 -26.62 -21.55 -9.70
CA VAL A 600 -27.21 -20.25 -9.33
C VAL A 600 -26.14 -19.15 -9.37
N ASN A 601 -26.56 -17.89 -9.47
CA ASN A 601 -25.62 -16.77 -9.29
C ASN A 601 -25.11 -16.74 -7.84
N GLN A 602 -23.80 -16.73 -7.66
CA GLN A 602 -23.17 -16.85 -6.35
C GLN A 602 -23.50 -15.69 -5.40
N LEU A 603 -23.59 -14.46 -5.91
CA LEU A 603 -23.97 -13.30 -5.09
C LEU A 603 -25.42 -13.38 -4.61
N GLU A 604 -26.32 -13.77 -5.50
CA GLU A 604 -27.75 -13.93 -5.21
C GLU A 604 -27.97 -15.05 -4.20
N HIS A 605 -27.28 -16.18 -4.39
CA HIS A 605 -27.35 -17.30 -3.45
C HIS A 605 -26.84 -16.91 -2.07
N LEU A 606 -25.69 -16.25 -1.95
CA LEU A 606 -25.15 -15.81 -0.66
C LEU A 606 -26.05 -14.78 0.03
N ALA A 607 -26.71 -13.91 -0.73
CA ALA A 607 -27.70 -12.98 -0.18
C ALA A 607 -28.96 -13.69 0.30
N ALA A 608 -29.52 -14.62 -0.51
CA ALA A 608 -30.67 -15.43 -0.13
C ALA A 608 -30.38 -16.34 1.08
N TRP A 609 -29.13 -16.82 1.20
CA TRP A 609 -28.67 -17.64 2.33
C TRP A 609 -28.41 -16.81 3.60
N GLY A 610 -28.59 -15.47 3.55
CA GLY A 610 -28.38 -14.59 4.70
C GLY A 610 -26.90 -14.39 5.07
N VAL A 611 -25.98 -14.78 4.19
CA VAL A 611 -24.52 -14.58 4.37
C VAL A 611 -24.12 -13.18 3.99
N LEU A 612 -24.64 -12.66 2.86
CA LEU A 612 -24.26 -11.37 2.29
C LEU A 612 -25.38 -10.34 2.54
N THR A 613 -25.15 -9.41 3.47
CA THR A 613 -26.12 -8.37 3.83
C THR A 613 -25.97 -7.11 2.99
N GLY A 614 -27.08 -6.42 2.73
CA GLY A 614 -27.09 -5.18 1.95
C GLY A 614 -26.90 -5.38 0.45
N TYR A 615 -26.89 -6.62 -0.04
CA TYR A 615 -26.81 -6.91 -1.46
C TYR A 615 -28.00 -6.36 -2.24
N ARG A 616 -27.70 -5.73 -3.37
CA ARG A 616 -28.70 -5.28 -4.36
C ARG A 616 -28.13 -5.52 -5.75
N ARG A 617 -28.81 -6.28 -6.59
CA ARG A 617 -28.35 -6.58 -7.96
C ARG A 617 -28.06 -5.31 -8.77
N GLN A 618 -28.88 -4.26 -8.61
CA GLN A 618 -28.71 -2.99 -9.32
C GLN A 618 -27.45 -2.21 -8.90
N ALA A 619 -26.84 -2.54 -7.77
CA ALA A 619 -25.58 -1.94 -7.33
C ALA A 619 -24.33 -2.61 -7.96
N VAL A 620 -24.50 -3.79 -8.57
CA VAL A 620 -23.43 -4.47 -9.30
C VAL A 620 -23.20 -3.75 -10.61
N GLN A 621 -21.99 -3.25 -10.82
CA GLN A 621 -21.62 -2.44 -11.99
C GLN A 621 -21.13 -3.35 -13.15
N PRO A 622 -21.89 -3.48 -14.25
CA PRO A 622 -21.53 -4.38 -15.38
C PRO A 622 -20.14 -4.07 -15.97
N GLN A 623 -19.75 -2.80 -16.02
CA GLN A 623 -18.45 -2.36 -16.56
C GLN A 623 -17.25 -2.77 -15.70
N ARG A 624 -17.48 -3.26 -14.49
CA ARG A 624 -16.44 -3.77 -13.58
C ARG A 624 -16.42 -5.29 -13.51
N ARG A 625 -17.27 -5.95 -14.29
CA ARG A 625 -17.37 -7.41 -14.30
C ARG A 625 -16.10 -8.02 -14.88
N LEU A 626 -15.57 -9.01 -14.19
CA LEU A 626 -14.50 -9.87 -14.72
C LEU A 626 -15.11 -10.96 -15.61
N VAL A 627 -14.31 -11.44 -16.54
CA VAL A 627 -14.61 -12.64 -17.33
C VAL A 627 -13.54 -13.69 -17.05
N ASP A 628 -13.87 -14.97 -17.24
CA ASP A 628 -12.89 -16.02 -17.14
C ASP A 628 -11.81 -15.83 -18.23
N PRO A 629 -10.53 -15.68 -17.87
CA PRO A 629 -9.47 -15.50 -18.85
C PRO A 629 -9.35 -16.66 -19.85
N THR A 630 -9.86 -17.84 -19.49
CA THR A 630 -9.82 -19.07 -20.32
C THR A 630 -11.04 -19.20 -21.22
N ASP A 631 -12.10 -18.44 -21.01
CA ASP A 631 -13.32 -18.48 -21.82
C ASP A 631 -13.08 -17.81 -23.18
N VAL A 632 -12.77 -18.63 -24.21
CA VAL A 632 -12.49 -18.13 -25.56
C VAL A 632 -13.68 -17.46 -26.23
N THR A 633 -14.90 -17.55 -25.69
CA THR A 633 -16.09 -16.88 -26.21
C THR A 633 -16.17 -15.43 -25.74
N ALA A 634 -15.48 -15.09 -24.66
CA ALA A 634 -15.41 -13.71 -24.17
C ALA A 634 -14.40 -12.87 -24.99
N PRO A 635 -14.63 -11.52 -25.08
CA PRO A 635 -13.74 -10.63 -25.82
C PRO A 635 -12.29 -10.70 -25.31
N LEU A 636 -11.32 -10.72 -26.22
CA LEU A 636 -9.89 -10.87 -25.94
C LEU A 636 -9.38 -9.83 -24.91
N GLU A 637 -9.73 -8.55 -25.10
CA GLU A 637 -9.36 -7.48 -24.16
C GLU A 637 -9.95 -7.72 -22.77
N ALA A 638 -11.21 -8.14 -22.66
CA ALA A 638 -11.85 -8.41 -21.39
C ALA A 638 -11.16 -9.56 -20.65
N ARG A 639 -10.75 -10.61 -21.36
CA ARG A 639 -9.98 -11.74 -20.82
C ARG A 639 -8.59 -11.30 -20.33
N ALA A 640 -7.86 -10.56 -21.16
CA ALA A 640 -6.53 -10.04 -20.82
C ALA A 640 -6.60 -9.12 -19.60
N ARG A 641 -7.54 -8.19 -19.56
CA ARG A 641 -7.73 -7.27 -18.43
C ARG A 641 -8.18 -7.98 -17.17
N SER A 642 -9.01 -9.03 -17.28
CA SER A 642 -9.41 -9.84 -16.13
C SER A 642 -8.23 -10.61 -15.52
N TYR A 643 -7.37 -11.17 -16.37
CA TYR A 643 -6.14 -11.82 -15.94
C TYR A 643 -5.21 -10.83 -15.22
N LEU A 644 -4.94 -9.69 -15.82
CA LEU A 644 -4.08 -8.65 -15.25
C LEU A 644 -4.64 -8.11 -13.94
N HIS A 645 -5.96 -7.91 -13.85
CA HIS A 645 -6.60 -7.51 -12.61
C HIS A 645 -6.36 -8.53 -11.49
N ALA A 646 -6.60 -9.81 -11.76
CA ALA A 646 -6.50 -10.86 -10.75
C ALA A 646 -5.06 -11.12 -10.29
N ASN A 647 -4.07 -10.89 -11.16
CA ASN A 647 -2.68 -11.27 -10.90
C ASN A 647 -1.76 -10.10 -10.57
N CYS A 648 -2.16 -8.86 -10.85
CA CYS A 648 -1.25 -7.71 -10.73
C CYS A 648 -1.88 -6.51 -10.00
N ALA A 649 -3.23 -6.33 -10.06
CA ALA A 649 -3.87 -5.13 -9.53
C ALA A 649 -3.74 -4.95 -8.01
N GLN A 650 -3.51 -6.02 -7.23
CA GLN A 650 -3.28 -5.92 -5.79
C GLN A 650 -2.02 -5.09 -5.43
N CYS A 651 -1.06 -5.01 -6.36
CA CYS A 651 0.15 -4.19 -6.21
C CYS A 651 0.14 -2.96 -7.13
N HIS A 652 -0.37 -3.11 -8.38
CA HIS A 652 -0.38 -2.04 -9.38
C HIS A 652 -1.68 -1.23 -9.34
N VAL A 653 -1.88 -0.57 -8.20
CA VAL A 653 -2.91 0.45 -7.90
C VAL A 653 -2.27 1.54 -7.05
N GLU A 654 -2.96 2.66 -6.90
CA GLU A 654 -2.49 3.74 -6.01
C GLU A 654 -2.20 3.20 -4.61
N ALA A 655 -1.02 3.48 -4.08
CA ALA A 655 -0.51 3.00 -2.80
C ALA A 655 -0.36 1.46 -2.68
N GLY A 656 -0.35 0.73 -3.79
CA GLY A 656 -0.28 -0.74 -3.80
C GLY A 656 1.13 -1.33 -3.70
N GLY A 657 2.17 -0.50 -3.72
CA GLY A 657 3.58 -0.91 -3.65
C GLY A 657 4.13 -1.50 -4.95
N GLY A 658 3.39 -1.44 -6.07
CA GLY A 658 3.94 -1.65 -7.40
C GLY A 658 4.61 -0.36 -7.89
N ASN A 659 5.90 -0.45 -8.23
CA ASN A 659 6.74 0.73 -8.52
C ASN A 659 6.53 1.35 -9.90
N SER A 660 5.44 1.09 -10.59
CA SER A 660 5.14 1.69 -11.89
C SER A 660 3.89 2.54 -11.83
N ALA A 661 3.90 3.68 -12.51
CA ALA A 661 2.83 4.67 -12.49
C ALA A 661 1.56 4.25 -13.25
N PHE A 662 1.30 2.94 -13.43
CA PHE A 662 0.11 2.44 -14.08
C PHE A 662 -0.84 1.77 -13.08
N SER A 663 -2.13 1.78 -13.38
CA SER A 663 -3.16 1.11 -12.60
C SER A 663 -3.97 0.15 -13.46
N ILE A 664 -3.87 -1.16 -13.16
CA ILE A 664 -4.58 -2.21 -13.91
C ILE A 664 -5.80 -2.76 -13.19
N ASN A 665 -6.33 -2.03 -12.22
CA ASN A 665 -7.63 -2.35 -11.66
C ASN A 665 -8.67 -2.35 -12.77
N ILE A 666 -9.58 -3.34 -12.79
CA ILE A 666 -10.63 -3.45 -13.80
C ILE A 666 -11.53 -2.20 -13.85
N ALA A 667 -11.64 -1.49 -12.74
CA ALA A 667 -12.37 -0.22 -12.66
C ALA A 667 -11.65 0.96 -13.31
N THR A 668 -10.35 0.84 -13.62
CA THR A 668 -9.58 1.90 -14.27
C THR A 668 -9.97 1.95 -15.76
N PRO A 669 -10.47 3.11 -16.25
CA PRO A 669 -10.78 3.26 -17.67
C PRO A 669 -9.56 2.98 -18.56
N PRO A 670 -9.70 2.35 -19.73
CA PRO A 670 -8.58 1.98 -20.61
C PRO A 670 -7.60 3.14 -20.87
N GLN A 671 -8.11 4.36 -21.06
CA GLN A 671 -7.33 5.57 -21.34
C GLN A 671 -6.49 6.06 -20.15
N ARG A 672 -6.78 5.57 -18.93
CA ARG A 672 -6.09 5.94 -17.67
C ARG A 672 -5.22 4.82 -17.09
N ILE A 673 -5.14 3.69 -17.76
CA ILE A 673 -4.31 2.56 -17.29
C ILE A 673 -2.84 2.96 -17.22
N GLY A 674 -2.34 3.77 -18.16
CA GLY A 674 -0.94 4.22 -18.19
C GLY A 674 0.05 3.12 -18.58
N LEU A 675 -0.41 2.09 -19.32
CA LEU A 675 0.39 0.91 -19.66
C LEU A 675 0.75 0.85 -21.15
N ILE A 676 -0.18 1.26 -22.05
CA ILE A 676 -0.01 1.14 -23.50
C ILE A 676 0.88 2.27 -24.00
N ASP A 677 1.90 1.94 -24.77
CA ASP A 677 2.94 2.82 -25.34
C ASP A 677 3.71 3.65 -24.28
N ALA A 678 3.57 3.32 -23.00
CA ALA A 678 4.25 4.01 -21.93
C ALA A 678 5.72 3.56 -21.82
N MET A 679 6.61 4.53 -21.57
CA MET A 679 8.03 4.24 -21.35
C MET A 679 8.23 3.47 -20.03
N PRO A 680 9.06 2.41 -20.03
CA PRO A 680 9.49 1.78 -18.79
C PRO A 680 10.29 2.79 -17.97
N GLN A 681 9.90 2.98 -16.72
CA GLN A 681 10.59 3.85 -15.78
C GLN A 681 11.79 3.12 -15.14
N HIS A 682 11.72 1.80 -15.05
CA HIS A 682 12.76 0.91 -14.54
C HIS A 682 13.60 0.28 -15.65
N ASP A 683 14.08 -0.94 -15.39
CA ASP A 683 14.90 -1.72 -16.31
C ASP A 683 14.13 -2.04 -17.61
N ARG A 684 14.83 -1.87 -18.72
CA ARG A 684 14.37 -2.28 -20.06
C ARG A 684 14.77 -3.73 -20.40
N PHE A 685 15.47 -4.40 -19.51
CA PHE A 685 15.96 -5.79 -19.68
C PHE A 685 16.73 -6.04 -20.97
N GLY A 686 17.43 -5.01 -21.49
CA GLY A 686 18.13 -5.08 -22.77
C GLY A 686 17.24 -5.04 -24.01
N ILE A 687 15.95 -4.78 -23.85
CA ILE A 687 14.98 -4.69 -24.94
C ILE A 687 15.13 -3.32 -25.61
N GLU A 688 15.47 -3.32 -26.89
CA GLU A 688 15.56 -2.10 -27.69
C GLU A 688 14.18 -1.52 -27.94
N ASN A 689 14.04 -0.20 -27.85
CA ASN A 689 12.75 0.52 -28.00
C ASN A 689 11.63 0.02 -27.09
N ALA A 690 11.98 -0.53 -25.90
CA ALA A 690 11.02 -1.09 -24.95
C ALA A 690 9.92 -0.09 -24.57
N ARG A 691 8.69 -0.59 -24.50
CA ARG A 691 7.56 0.05 -23.82
C ARG A 691 7.04 -0.87 -22.73
N LEU A 692 6.23 -0.35 -21.83
CA LEU A 692 5.51 -1.23 -20.88
C LEU A 692 4.63 -2.21 -21.66
N ILE A 693 3.85 -1.73 -22.62
CA ILE A 693 3.26 -2.49 -23.73
C ILE A 693 3.52 -1.73 -25.03
N THR A 694 4.16 -2.38 -25.99
CA THR A 694 4.31 -1.88 -27.36
C THR A 694 3.14 -2.43 -28.19
N PRO A 695 2.21 -1.61 -28.66
CA PRO A 695 1.12 -2.08 -29.53
C PRO A 695 1.67 -2.86 -30.73
N GLY A 696 1.11 -4.04 -30.98
CA GLY A 696 1.53 -4.93 -32.06
C GLY A 696 2.76 -5.80 -31.79
N SER A 697 3.55 -5.52 -30.74
CA SER A 697 4.83 -6.23 -30.50
C SER A 697 4.99 -6.71 -29.05
N PRO A 698 4.66 -7.97 -28.75
CA PRO A 698 4.97 -8.57 -27.46
C PRO A 698 6.46 -8.57 -27.12
N GLU A 699 7.33 -8.73 -28.13
CA GLU A 699 8.78 -8.90 -28.01
C GLU A 699 9.46 -7.62 -27.46
N THR A 700 8.86 -6.45 -27.72
CA THR A 700 9.35 -5.16 -27.20
C THR A 700 8.51 -4.65 -26.03
N SER A 701 7.61 -5.48 -25.50
CA SER A 701 6.76 -5.19 -24.35
C SER A 701 7.36 -5.73 -23.06
N VAL A 702 7.73 -4.85 -22.12
CA VAL A 702 8.30 -5.20 -20.82
C VAL A 702 7.32 -6.06 -19.99
N LEU A 703 6.02 -5.78 -20.06
CA LEU A 703 5.00 -6.61 -19.40
C LEU A 703 5.11 -8.07 -19.83
N TYR A 704 5.21 -8.33 -21.12
CA TYR A 704 5.30 -9.70 -21.67
C TYR A 704 6.61 -10.39 -21.24
N TYR A 705 7.74 -9.67 -21.31
CA TYR A 705 9.01 -10.16 -20.79
C TYR A 705 8.89 -10.59 -19.33
N ARG A 706 8.31 -9.75 -18.47
CA ARG A 706 8.18 -10.01 -17.02
C ARG A 706 7.23 -11.15 -16.70
N LEU A 707 6.23 -11.43 -17.53
CA LEU A 707 5.33 -12.57 -17.40
C LEU A 707 5.98 -13.90 -17.80
N THR A 708 6.95 -13.85 -18.73
CA THR A 708 7.56 -15.05 -19.33
C THR A 708 8.94 -15.38 -18.78
N THR A 709 9.57 -14.48 -18.03
CA THR A 709 10.87 -14.73 -17.38
C THR A 709 10.70 -15.38 -16.01
N LEU A 710 11.62 -16.27 -15.65
CA LEU A 710 11.73 -16.85 -14.29
C LEU A 710 12.88 -16.25 -13.47
N GLY A 711 13.70 -15.40 -14.10
CA GLY A 711 14.85 -14.75 -13.48
C GLY A 711 14.55 -13.36 -12.96
N ARG A 712 15.59 -12.51 -13.05
CA ARG A 712 15.49 -11.10 -12.70
C ARG A 712 14.35 -10.44 -13.48
N GLY A 713 13.49 -9.74 -12.76
CA GLY A 713 12.38 -8.99 -13.36
C GLY A 713 11.08 -9.77 -13.53
N ARG A 714 11.00 -11.05 -13.06
CA ARG A 714 9.73 -11.79 -13.11
C ARG A 714 8.62 -11.08 -12.34
N MET A 715 7.40 -11.14 -12.86
CA MET A 715 6.17 -10.68 -12.20
C MET A 715 5.03 -11.67 -12.41
N PRO A 716 4.19 -11.89 -11.38
CA PRO A 716 4.32 -11.46 -9.98
C PRO A 716 5.59 -12.02 -9.28
N PRO A 717 6.11 -11.38 -8.22
CA PRO A 717 7.33 -11.86 -7.54
C PRO A 717 7.09 -13.14 -6.71
N LEU A 718 5.85 -13.41 -6.34
CA LEU A 718 5.41 -14.59 -5.56
C LEU A 718 4.42 -15.44 -6.36
N GLY A 719 4.46 -16.77 -6.19
CA GLY A 719 3.55 -17.72 -6.84
C GLY A 719 3.73 -17.83 -8.36
N SER A 720 4.89 -17.49 -8.89
CA SER A 720 5.23 -17.50 -10.31
C SER A 720 6.57 -18.20 -10.60
N SER A 721 6.89 -19.23 -9.85
CA SER A 721 8.08 -20.09 -10.07
C SER A 721 7.96 -20.90 -11.37
N VAL A 722 6.75 -20.96 -11.93
CA VAL A 722 6.44 -21.57 -13.22
C VAL A 722 5.68 -20.54 -14.06
N VAL A 723 6.07 -20.40 -15.33
CA VAL A 723 5.40 -19.49 -16.27
C VAL A 723 3.98 -20.00 -16.56
N ASP A 724 3.00 -19.10 -16.45
CA ASP A 724 1.64 -19.32 -16.95
C ASP A 724 1.63 -19.15 -18.48
N ARG A 725 1.89 -20.26 -19.21
CA ARG A 725 1.97 -20.22 -20.68
C ARG A 725 0.66 -19.81 -21.33
N GLN A 726 -0.47 -20.27 -20.78
CA GLN A 726 -1.79 -19.94 -21.34
C GLN A 726 -2.08 -18.42 -21.21
N ALA A 727 -1.74 -17.83 -20.08
CA ALA A 727 -1.88 -16.41 -19.89
C ALA A 727 -0.84 -15.61 -20.70
N ALA A 728 0.39 -16.10 -20.81
CA ALA A 728 1.41 -15.48 -21.67
C ALA A 728 0.92 -15.40 -23.13
N ASP A 729 0.34 -16.49 -23.66
CA ASP A 729 -0.24 -16.51 -25.01
C ASP A 729 -1.44 -15.56 -25.16
N LEU A 730 -2.32 -15.52 -24.15
CA LEU A 730 -3.44 -14.57 -24.10
C LEU A 730 -2.97 -13.11 -24.17
N ILE A 731 -1.98 -12.76 -23.35
CA ILE A 731 -1.44 -11.40 -23.30
C ILE A 731 -0.68 -11.06 -24.58
N ALA A 732 0.09 -12.00 -25.14
CA ALA A 732 0.77 -11.81 -26.43
C ALA A 732 -0.22 -11.55 -27.57
N GLN A 733 -1.32 -12.32 -27.62
CA GLN A 733 -2.35 -12.11 -28.62
C GLN A 733 -3.03 -10.75 -28.45
N TRP A 734 -3.39 -10.38 -27.23
CA TRP A 734 -3.97 -9.07 -26.95
C TRP A 734 -3.03 -7.93 -27.36
N ILE A 735 -1.74 -8.02 -27.07
CA ILE A 735 -0.75 -7.00 -27.47
C ILE A 735 -0.66 -6.90 -29.00
N ARG A 736 -0.68 -8.02 -29.74
CA ARG A 736 -0.64 -8.02 -31.22
C ARG A 736 -1.87 -7.34 -31.83
N ASP A 737 -3.02 -7.47 -31.19
CA ASP A 737 -4.29 -6.91 -31.68
C ASP A 737 -4.47 -5.42 -31.30
N LEU A 738 -3.58 -4.87 -30.45
CA LEU A 738 -3.61 -3.45 -30.13
C LEU A 738 -3.20 -2.62 -31.35
N ALA A 739 -4.05 -1.68 -31.74
CA ALA A 739 -3.69 -0.70 -32.76
C ALA A 739 -2.55 0.22 -32.30
N PRO A 740 -1.64 0.62 -33.19
CA PRO A 740 -0.65 1.64 -32.87
C PRO A 740 -1.35 2.92 -32.38
N VAL A 741 -0.80 3.54 -31.33
CA VAL A 741 -1.28 4.84 -30.88
C VAL A 741 -0.87 5.87 -31.92
N GLU A 742 -1.84 6.53 -32.57
CA GLU A 742 -1.53 7.64 -33.49
C GLU A 742 -0.76 8.72 -32.71
N ALA A 743 0.40 9.08 -33.20
CA ALA A 743 1.15 10.19 -32.64
C ALA A 743 0.28 11.46 -32.72
N PRO A 744 0.19 12.26 -31.63
CA PRO A 744 -0.48 13.55 -31.72
C PRO A 744 0.13 14.35 -32.87
N PRO A 745 -0.67 15.07 -33.66
CA PRO A 745 -0.14 15.88 -34.75
C PRO A 745 0.93 16.82 -34.20
N ALA A 746 2.09 16.85 -34.85
CA ALA A 746 3.15 17.76 -34.49
C ALA A 746 2.58 19.18 -34.52
N HIS A 747 2.56 19.83 -33.39
CA HIS A 747 2.28 21.28 -33.36
C HIS A 747 3.51 21.96 -33.98
N ASP A 748 3.34 22.46 -35.19
CA ASP A 748 4.25 23.40 -35.87
C ASP A 748 4.43 24.69 -35.05
#